data_6fb83fba96f78b1f4973fb529d64af97
#
_entry.id   6fb83fba96f78b1f4973fb529d64af97
#
_cell.length_a   1.000
_cell.length_b   1.000
_cell.length_c   1.000
_cell.angle_alpha   90.00
_cell.angle_beta   90.00
_cell.angle_gamma   90.00
#
_symmetry.space_group_name_H-M   'P 1'
#
loop_
_entity.id
_entity.type
_entity.pdbx_description
1 polymer ?
#
loop_
_entity_poly.entity_id
_entity_poly.type
_entity_poly.pdbx_seq_one_letter_code
_entity_poly.pdbx_strand_id
1 'polypeptide(L)'
;NVQQVPFYRIAHDAIRSGNWGWSHLTDLGANFVGSYSFYLLGSPFFWLTIPFPSESLQYLMGPLFILKFASATLTGYVYLHRYTKSRNTALIGSVLYAFSGFSIYNIFFNHFHEAIIFFPLMLAALDEYMENRRRGLFALTVFACCFVNYYFFVGQVTFTLIYFFLRLLCRSWRISLRDFLLLALEAVLGVGMACVLLIPSVLTVTQNYRTSNYINGWNAVLYNKNQRYLHILECFFFPPDLPARPNFTPESESKWASLGAWLPLFGMTGVIGWLQLRRKHWLKKMLWVLFLMALVPFLNSSFQLMNSSYYARWYYMLTLMMALATVMALENERVNWKRSITWTLTITAAIAAVIGFMPTLTKEDGKLTDVTFGLEKYPTRFWTYVAVSMICIGAVAYLFCFCKDSRRHFQRATLVCLSLVSVFYSIFFIAIGKTQSEYTYDHIIPYALNGGKNIDLPDLQSCRSDFYESLDNSAMFWEIPSIQAFHSIVPGSVMEFYDSIGVPRDVASRPKAAHYALRALTSVHWLFDDDHDDDYFAGESLDDPAMPGWAYYGNANGFDIWKNKNYIPMGFTYDYYLSRSDFNALSEGDENSMGSREPAMLRAVVLEDDTIRRLSGLLQELPEDRRNFTEESFEQDCADRRLNACTSFAYTNTGFTAEINTDRERLVFFSVPYEAGWSARVNGEPVDIERVTVGFMAVVAPRGEKVQIE
;
A
#
# COMPACT_ATOMS: atom_id res chain seq x y z
N ASN A 1 8.38 8.55 2.06
CA ASN A 1 8.34 9.25 3.35
C ASN A 1 6.91 9.51 3.82
N VAL A 2 6.03 10.01 2.96
CA VAL A 2 4.64 10.41 3.29
C VAL A 2 3.73 9.28 3.82
N GLN A 3 4.09 8.02 3.66
CA GLN A 3 3.32 6.89 4.16
C GLN A 3 4.08 6.12 5.26
N GLN A 4 5.30 5.68 4.98
CA GLN A 4 5.99 4.75 5.86
C GLN A 4 6.50 5.40 7.16
N VAL A 5 6.96 6.66 7.12
CA VAL A 5 7.44 7.36 8.31
C VAL A 5 6.31 7.61 9.31
N PRO A 6 5.15 8.22 8.92
CA PRO A 6 4.06 8.41 9.86
C PRO A 6 3.48 7.09 10.38
N PHE A 7 3.41 6.03 9.54
CA PHE A 7 2.96 4.72 9.99
C PHE A 7 3.88 4.13 11.07
N TYR A 8 5.19 4.25 10.89
CA TYR A 8 6.16 3.80 11.90
C TYR A 8 6.03 4.59 13.18
N ARG A 9 5.83 5.92 13.13
CA ARG A 9 5.66 6.76 14.32
C ARG A 9 4.41 6.38 15.09
N ILE A 10 3.25 6.40 14.45
CA ILE A 10 1.96 6.07 15.10
C ILE A 10 1.99 4.66 15.69
N ALA A 11 2.50 3.68 14.94
CA ALA A 11 2.56 2.31 15.44
C ALA A 11 3.58 2.14 16.59
N HIS A 12 4.72 2.82 16.52
CA HIS A 12 5.72 2.83 17.57
C HIS A 12 5.14 3.39 18.88
N ASP A 13 4.46 4.53 18.81
CA ASP A 13 3.92 5.21 19.98
C ASP A 13 2.68 4.48 20.54
N ALA A 14 1.86 3.89 19.66
CA ALA A 14 0.77 2.99 20.07
C ALA A 14 1.30 1.78 20.85
N ILE A 15 2.37 1.15 20.39
CA ILE A 15 2.98 -0.01 21.07
C ILE A 15 3.59 0.40 22.40
N ARG A 16 4.33 1.51 22.46
CA ARG A 16 4.96 1.98 23.70
C ARG A 16 3.97 2.46 24.75
N SER A 17 2.86 3.05 24.34
CA SER A 17 1.77 3.48 25.23
C SER A 17 0.81 2.34 25.61
N GLY A 18 0.91 1.17 24.94
CA GLY A 18 -0.04 0.07 25.13
C GLY A 18 -1.38 0.25 24.43
N ASN A 19 -1.51 1.20 23.52
CA ASN A 19 -2.72 1.48 22.75
C ASN A 19 -2.79 0.62 21.46
N TRP A 20 -3.21 -0.63 21.60
CA TRP A 20 -3.20 -1.63 20.52
C TRP A 20 -4.58 -1.85 19.86
N GLY A 21 -5.61 -1.21 20.37
CA GLY A 21 -6.99 -1.46 19.95
C GLY A 21 -7.41 -0.59 18.77
N TRP A 22 -7.53 0.69 19.00
CA TRP A 22 -8.09 1.65 18.05
C TRP A 22 -7.14 2.84 17.83
N SER A 23 -6.96 3.25 16.57
CA SER A 23 -6.19 4.44 16.20
C SER A 23 -7.14 5.57 15.77
N HIS A 24 -7.22 6.63 16.56
CA HIS A 24 -7.95 7.86 16.19
C HIS A 24 -7.18 8.69 15.19
N LEU A 25 -5.89 8.40 15.02
CA LEU A 25 -4.95 9.14 14.16
C LEU A 25 -4.93 8.60 12.72
N THR A 26 -5.80 7.65 12.40
CA THR A 26 -5.86 7.01 11.09
C THR A 26 -7.23 7.23 10.48
N ASP A 27 -7.33 8.18 9.55
CA ASP A 27 -8.61 8.56 8.93
C ASP A 27 -9.64 8.96 10.01
N LEU A 28 -10.90 8.67 9.80
CA LEU A 28 -11.97 8.87 10.80
C LEU A 28 -11.81 7.99 12.05
N GLY A 29 -10.85 7.10 12.05
CA GLY A 29 -10.54 6.10 13.06
C GLY A 29 -10.47 4.70 12.45
N ALA A 30 -9.55 3.87 12.95
CA ALA A 30 -9.32 2.54 12.40
C ALA A 30 -8.85 1.54 13.46
N ASN A 31 -9.20 0.26 13.26
CA ASN A 31 -8.64 -0.84 14.02
C ASN A 31 -7.13 -0.91 13.81
N PHE A 32 -6.35 -0.76 14.88
CA PHE A 32 -4.90 -0.65 14.80
C PHE A 32 -4.26 -1.91 14.21
N VAL A 33 -4.59 -3.10 14.73
CA VAL A 33 -3.98 -4.34 14.26
C VAL A 33 -4.36 -4.63 12.81
N GLY A 34 -5.65 -4.50 12.45
CA GLY A 34 -6.14 -4.73 11.09
C GLY A 34 -5.50 -3.81 10.07
N SER A 35 -5.38 -2.52 10.40
CA SER A 35 -4.87 -1.51 9.48
C SER A 35 -3.35 -1.54 9.33
N TYR A 36 -2.59 -1.79 10.42
CA TYR A 36 -1.12 -1.70 10.39
C TYR A 36 -0.39 -3.03 10.16
N SER A 37 -1.08 -4.18 10.28
CA SER A 37 -0.46 -5.50 10.09
C SER A 37 0.16 -5.69 8.70
N PHE A 38 -0.49 -5.21 7.66
CA PHE A 38 0.03 -5.26 6.29
C PHE A 38 1.36 -4.53 6.12
N TYR A 39 1.55 -3.42 6.85
CA TYR A 39 2.67 -2.52 6.63
C TYR A 39 3.87 -2.82 7.50
N LEU A 40 3.66 -3.22 8.79
CA LEU A 40 4.79 -3.22 9.72
C LEU A 40 4.67 -4.13 10.95
N LEU A 41 3.48 -4.47 11.47
CA LEU A 41 3.37 -5.18 12.75
C LEU A 41 4.02 -6.56 12.76
N GLY A 42 4.03 -7.27 11.62
CA GLY A 42 4.74 -8.53 11.46
C GLY A 42 6.23 -8.38 11.15
N SER A 43 6.73 -7.16 10.88
CA SER A 43 8.10 -6.92 10.44
C SER A 43 9.10 -6.94 11.61
N PRO A 44 10.09 -7.85 11.63
CA PRO A 44 11.15 -7.80 12.64
C PRO A 44 11.97 -6.51 12.58
N PHE A 45 12.04 -5.87 11.42
CA PHE A 45 12.76 -4.60 11.24
C PHE A 45 12.03 -3.43 11.89
N PHE A 46 10.71 -3.44 11.92
CA PHE A 46 9.93 -2.48 12.68
C PHE A 46 10.18 -2.66 14.19
N TRP A 47 10.15 -3.90 14.69
CA TRP A 47 10.39 -4.17 16.11
C TRP A 47 11.78 -3.75 16.58
N LEU A 48 12.78 -3.72 15.69
CA LEU A 48 14.10 -3.17 16.00
C LEU A 48 14.08 -1.65 16.27
N THR A 49 13.04 -0.93 15.90
CA THR A 49 12.92 0.51 16.14
C THR A 49 12.38 0.87 17.51
N ILE A 50 11.68 -0.04 18.18
CA ILE A 50 10.98 0.20 19.45
C ILE A 50 11.87 0.76 20.57
N PRO A 51 13.16 0.36 20.70
CA PRO A 51 14.05 0.92 21.73
C PRO A 51 14.44 2.39 21.49
N PHE A 52 14.22 2.94 20.30
CA PHE A 52 14.63 4.30 19.94
C PHE A 52 13.47 5.29 20.18
N PRO A 53 13.75 6.61 20.34
CA PRO A 53 12.72 7.63 20.38
C PRO A 53 11.96 7.75 19.04
N SER A 54 10.65 8.06 19.08
CA SER A 54 9.83 8.17 17.85
C SER A 54 10.33 9.24 16.89
N GLU A 55 10.89 10.34 17.40
CA GLU A 55 11.50 11.42 16.61
C GLU A 55 12.73 10.98 15.80
N SER A 56 13.30 9.84 16.10
CA SER A 56 14.46 9.31 15.37
C SER A 56 14.08 8.38 14.20
N LEU A 57 12.82 7.95 14.10
CA LEU A 57 12.39 6.90 13.17
C LEU A 57 12.65 7.24 11.71
N GLN A 58 12.46 8.50 11.28
CA GLN A 58 12.76 8.93 9.92
C GLN A 58 14.25 8.73 9.55
N TYR A 59 15.15 8.84 10.51
CA TYR A 59 16.59 8.63 10.28
C TYR A 59 16.97 7.15 10.30
N LEU A 60 16.17 6.30 10.94
CA LEU A 60 16.38 4.84 10.96
C LEU A 60 15.96 4.15 9.67
N MET A 61 15.10 4.79 8.84
CA MET A 61 14.63 4.19 7.59
C MET A 61 15.75 3.76 6.65
N GLY A 62 16.77 4.60 6.46
CA GLY A 62 17.93 4.29 5.61
C GLY A 62 18.73 3.09 6.13
N PRO A 63 19.22 3.10 7.37
CA PRO A 63 19.92 1.96 8.00
C PRO A 63 19.11 0.65 7.96
N LEU A 64 17.79 0.70 8.23
CA LEU A 64 16.92 -0.47 8.15
C LEU A 64 16.84 -1.02 6.72
N PHE A 65 16.81 -0.14 5.72
CA PHE A 65 16.81 -0.54 4.32
C PHE A 65 18.12 -1.27 3.95
N ILE A 66 19.26 -0.75 4.36
CA ILE A 66 20.56 -1.42 4.17
C ILE A 66 20.56 -2.80 4.81
N LEU A 67 20.03 -2.92 6.03
CA LEU A 67 19.90 -4.19 6.74
C LEU A 67 18.98 -5.17 6.00
N LYS A 68 17.87 -4.69 5.39
CA LYS A 68 16.96 -5.50 4.57
C LYS A 68 17.65 -6.06 3.33
N PHE A 69 18.39 -5.26 2.57
CA PHE A 69 19.15 -5.73 1.41
C PHE A 69 20.24 -6.73 1.79
N ALA A 70 20.95 -6.48 2.90
CA ALA A 70 21.93 -7.43 3.44
C ALA A 70 21.28 -8.76 3.84
N SER A 71 20.12 -8.70 4.51
CA SER A 71 19.33 -9.88 4.89
C SER A 71 18.82 -10.65 3.67
N ALA A 72 18.33 -9.96 2.64
CA ALA A 72 17.91 -10.59 1.39
C ALA A 72 19.08 -11.28 0.67
N THR A 73 20.28 -10.68 0.70
CA THR A 73 21.50 -11.30 0.18
C THR A 73 21.84 -12.58 0.96
N LEU A 74 21.76 -12.53 2.29
CA LEU A 74 22.05 -13.69 3.15
C LEU A 74 21.05 -14.83 2.92
N THR A 75 19.77 -14.56 2.91
CA THR A 75 18.73 -15.59 2.74
C THR A 75 18.71 -16.15 1.30
N GLY A 76 18.95 -15.30 0.31
CA GLY A 76 19.18 -15.73 -1.07
C GLY A 76 20.40 -16.65 -1.19
N TYR A 77 21.50 -16.33 -0.47
CA TYR A 77 22.68 -17.18 -0.41
C TYR A 77 22.36 -18.56 0.19
N VAL A 78 21.60 -18.62 1.29
CA VAL A 78 21.21 -19.89 1.93
C VAL A 78 20.47 -20.81 0.94
N TYR A 79 19.56 -20.25 0.16
CA TYR A 79 18.84 -21.03 -0.85
C TYR A 79 19.72 -21.42 -2.04
N LEU A 80 20.43 -20.46 -2.65
CA LEU A 80 21.20 -20.68 -3.88
C LEU A 80 22.43 -21.56 -3.68
N HIS A 81 23.05 -21.52 -2.48
CA HIS A 81 24.19 -22.37 -2.15
C HIS A 81 23.88 -23.87 -2.18
N ARG A 82 22.61 -24.26 -2.03
CA ARG A 82 22.17 -25.66 -2.16
C ARG A 82 22.35 -26.20 -3.59
N TYR A 83 22.35 -25.31 -4.60
CA TYR A 83 22.42 -25.66 -6.01
C TYR A 83 23.77 -25.38 -6.67
N THR A 84 24.69 -24.78 -5.93
CA THR A 84 26.01 -24.39 -6.46
C THR A 84 27.14 -25.10 -5.75
N LYS A 85 28.22 -25.38 -6.47
CA LYS A 85 29.42 -26.01 -5.92
C LYS A 85 30.36 -24.97 -5.28
N SER A 86 30.34 -23.74 -5.80
CA SER A 86 31.23 -22.67 -5.37
C SER A 86 30.47 -21.64 -4.50
N ARG A 87 31.03 -21.32 -3.33
CA ARG A 87 30.54 -20.26 -2.44
C ARG A 87 30.48 -18.91 -3.17
N ASN A 88 31.48 -18.61 -3.98
CA ASN A 88 31.49 -17.34 -4.75
C ASN A 88 30.37 -17.28 -5.80
N THR A 89 30.05 -18.41 -6.44
CA THR A 89 28.93 -18.46 -7.38
C THR A 89 27.59 -18.29 -6.66
N ALA A 90 27.43 -18.88 -5.49
CA ALA A 90 26.25 -18.66 -4.65
C ALA A 90 26.11 -17.17 -4.26
N LEU A 91 27.23 -16.54 -3.88
CA LEU A 91 27.26 -15.13 -3.53
C LEU A 91 26.90 -14.23 -4.73
N ILE A 92 27.40 -14.54 -5.94
CA ILE A 92 26.97 -13.85 -7.17
C ILE A 92 25.45 -13.93 -7.31
N GLY A 93 24.88 -15.13 -7.20
CA GLY A 93 23.43 -15.32 -7.31
C GLY A 93 22.62 -14.57 -6.24
N SER A 94 23.10 -14.52 -5.02
CA SER A 94 22.41 -13.83 -3.93
C SER A 94 22.40 -12.31 -4.14
N VAL A 95 23.49 -11.73 -4.64
CA VAL A 95 23.52 -10.30 -5.02
C VAL A 95 22.60 -10.02 -6.22
N LEU A 96 22.61 -10.90 -7.24
CA LEU A 96 21.68 -10.80 -8.36
C LEU A 96 20.21 -10.78 -7.88
N TYR A 97 19.87 -11.59 -6.93
CA TYR A 97 18.52 -11.66 -6.36
C TYR A 97 18.19 -10.43 -5.52
N ALA A 98 19.04 -10.12 -4.53
CA ALA A 98 18.78 -9.03 -3.58
C ALA A 98 18.72 -7.66 -4.26
N PHE A 99 19.53 -7.44 -5.30
CA PHE A 99 19.56 -6.20 -6.09
C PHE A 99 18.89 -6.35 -7.46
N SER A 100 17.98 -7.32 -7.60
CA SER A 100 17.21 -7.46 -8.84
C SER A 100 16.34 -6.24 -9.12
N GLY A 101 15.91 -6.10 -10.38
CA GLY A 101 15.02 -5.04 -10.79
C GLY A 101 13.76 -4.92 -9.93
N PHE A 102 13.24 -6.04 -9.41
CA PHE A 102 12.12 -6.02 -8.48
C PHE A 102 12.45 -5.28 -7.17
N SER A 103 13.59 -5.61 -6.57
CA SER A 103 14.01 -5.00 -5.30
C SER A 103 14.28 -3.51 -5.44
N ILE A 104 14.95 -3.11 -6.53
CA ILE A 104 15.26 -1.69 -6.80
C ILE A 104 13.98 -0.92 -7.15
N TYR A 105 13.11 -1.46 -8.02
CA TYR A 105 11.83 -0.84 -8.35
C TYR A 105 11.00 -0.54 -7.11
N ASN A 106 10.94 -1.47 -6.16
CA ASN A 106 10.10 -1.37 -4.98
C ASN A 106 10.80 -0.70 -3.77
N ILE A 107 11.89 0.04 -3.97
CA ILE A 107 12.59 0.75 -2.89
C ILE A 107 11.69 1.76 -2.16
N PHE A 108 10.64 2.25 -2.82
CA PHE A 108 9.62 3.13 -2.24
C PHE A 108 8.67 2.42 -1.26
N PHE A 109 8.58 1.08 -1.35
CA PHE A 109 7.71 0.25 -0.52
C PHE A 109 8.53 -0.54 0.49
N ASN A 110 8.84 0.06 1.62
CA ASN A 110 9.68 -0.52 2.65
C ASN A 110 9.23 -1.94 3.07
N HIS A 111 7.92 -2.16 3.23
CA HIS A 111 7.32 -3.43 3.66
C HIS A 111 7.33 -4.54 2.59
N PHE A 112 7.68 -4.26 1.33
CA PHE A 112 7.80 -5.30 0.31
C PHE A 112 9.08 -6.11 0.45
N HIS A 113 10.10 -5.54 1.07
CA HIS A 113 11.43 -6.16 1.17
C HIS A 113 11.46 -7.34 2.15
N GLU A 114 10.57 -7.40 3.14
CA GLU A 114 10.43 -8.56 4.01
C GLU A 114 10.02 -9.82 3.23
N ALA A 115 9.11 -9.69 2.25
CA ALA A 115 8.73 -10.81 1.40
C ALA A 115 9.94 -11.37 0.63
N ILE A 116 10.81 -10.48 0.13
CA ILE A 116 12.05 -10.86 -0.56
C ILE A 116 13.00 -11.61 0.38
N ILE A 117 13.07 -11.20 1.65
CA ILE A 117 13.96 -11.80 2.65
C ILE A 117 13.51 -13.20 3.06
N PHE A 118 12.23 -13.40 3.39
CA PHE A 118 11.76 -14.64 3.99
C PHE A 118 11.43 -15.74 2.98
N PHE A 119 11.06 -15.39 1.76
CA PHE A 119 10.69 -16.37 0.73
C PHE A 119 11.80 -17.40 0.39
N PRO A 120 13.08 -17.03 0.19
CA PRO A 120 14.13 -18.00 -0.05
C PRO A 120 14.29 -19.03 1.06
N LEU A 121 14.05 -18.64 2.33
CA LEU A 121 14.10 -19.53 3.47
C LEU A 121 12.96 -20.56 3.43
N MET A 122 11.76 -20.17 3.01
CA MET A 122 10.62 -21.08 2.87
C MET A 122 10.89 -22.14 1.80
N LEU A 123 11.47 -21.77 0.65
CA LEU A 123 11.88 -22.74 -0.36
C LEU A 123 13.02 -23.63 0.12
N ALA A 124 14.01 -23.08 0.83
CA ALA A 124 15.11 -23.87 1.40
C ALA A 124 14.60 -24.87 2.43
N ALA A 125 13.64 -24.49 3.27
CA ALA A 125 13.03 -25.39 4.25
C ALA A 125 12.20 -26.50 3.58
N LEU A 126 11.47 -26.16 2.51
CA LEU A 126 10.76 -27.17 1.70
C LEU A 126 11.74 -28.16 1.05
N ASP A 127 12.84 -27.67 0.47
CA ASP A 127 13.89 -28.54 -0.07
C ASP A 127 14.50 -29.45 1.02
N GLU A 128 14.79 -28.91 2.21
CA GLU A 128 15.28 -29.70 3.35
C GLU A 128 14.29 -30.77 3.79
N TYR A 129 13.01 -30.45 3.82
CA TYR A 129 11.97 -31.46 4.09
C TYR A 129 11.96 -32.57 3.03
N MET A 130 12.02 -32.21 1.76
CA MET A 130 11.93 -33.17 0.66
C MET A 130 13.19 -34.05 0.52
N GLU A 131 14.39 -33.46 0.76
CA GLU A 131 15.69 -34.14 0.55
C GLU A 131 16.18 -34.83 1.81
N ASN A 132 16.07 -34.19 2.97
CA ASN A 132 16.66 -34.64 4.22
C ASN A 132 15.65 -35.03 5.31
N ARG A 133 14.34 -34.90 5.01
CA ARG A 133 13.23 -35.16 5.97
C ARG A 133 13.35 -34.36 7.28
N ARG A 134 13.94 -33.20 7.24
CA ARG A 134 13.97 -32.29 8.39
C ARG A 134 12.61 -31.67 8.61
N ARG A 135 12.00 -31.99 9.76
CA ARG A 135 10.67 -31.54 10.14
C ARG A 135 10.72 -30.27 10.96
N GLY A 136 9.63 -29.48 10.91
CA GLY A 136 9.43 -28.27 11.68
C GLY A 136 10.00 -26.99 11.04
N LEU A 137 11.06 -27.11 10.22
CA LEU A 137 11.63 -25.94 9.55
C LEU A 137 10.67 -25.32 8.54
N PHE A 138 9.90 -26.15 7.83
CA PHE A 138 8.91 -25.63 6.88
C PHE A 138 7.77 -24.92 7.59
N ALA A 139 7.25 -25.47 8.71
CA ALA A 139 6.25 -24.78 9.53
C ALA A 139 6.73 -23.42 10.02
N LEU A 140 7.98 -23.34 10.52
CA LEU A 140 8.57 -22.10 11.01
C LEU A 140 8.71 -21.04 9.89
N THR A 141 9.12 -21.45 8.69
CA THR A 141 9.28 -20.51 7.58
C THR A 141 7.93 -20.10 6.95
N VAL A 142 6.93 -20.99 6.93
CA VAL A 142 5.55 -20.67 6.59
C VAL A 142 4.99 -19.65 7.57
N PHE A 143 5.18 -19.89 8.88
CA PHE A 143 4.82 -18.90 9.91
C PHE A 143 5.46 -17.55 9.63
N ALA A 144 6.78 -17.50 9.47
CA ALA A 144 7.51 -16.26 9.23
C ALA A 144 6.98 -15.49 7.99
N CYS A 145 6.78 -16.18 6.87
CA CYS A 145 6.26 -15.57 5.66
C CYS A 145 4.82 -15.03 5.83
N CYS A 146 3.95 -15.79 6.48
CA CYS A 146 2.57 -15.41 6.73
C CYS A 146 2.46 -14.26 7.73
N PHE A 147 3.20 -14.34 8.84
CA PHE A 147 3.20 -13.35 9.91
C PHE A 147 3.75 -12.01 9.49
N VAL A 148 4.83 -12.02 8.69
CA VAL A 148 5.49 -10.80 8.22
C VAL A 148 4.62 -10.03 7.24
N ASN A 149 3.98 -10.74 6.29
CA ASN A 149 3.08 -10.08 5.34
C ASN A 149 2.13 -11.08 4.67
N TYR A 150 0.90 -11.13 5.13
CA TYR A 150 -0.13 -12.05 4.64
C TYR A 150 -0.47 -11.85 3.16
N TYR A 151 -0.40 -10.63 2.63
CA TYR A 151 -0.69 -10.35 1.23
C TYR A 151 0.31 -11.02 0.29
N PHE A 152 1.61 -10.87 0.56
CA PHE A 152 2.65 -11.55 -0.22
C PHE A 152 2.64 -13.05 -0.01
N PHE A 153 2.24 -13.50 1.19
CA PHE A 153 2.17 -14.92 1.51
C PHE A 153 1.21 -15.69 0.59
N VAL A 154 0.09 -15.10 0.19
CA VAL A 154 -0.82 -15.71 -0.80
C VAL A 154 -0.09 -16.05 -2.10
N GLY A 155 0.66 -15.11 -2.64
CA GLY A 155 1.48 -15.35 -3.84
C GLY A 155 2.57 -16.39 -3.60
N GLN A 156 3.18 -16.39 -2.42
CA GLN A 156 4.21 -17.37 -2.04
C GLN A 156 3.63 -18.80 -1.94
N VAL A 157 2.39 -18.95 -1.45
CA VAL A 157 1.68 -20.25 -1.45
C VAL A 157 1.46 -20.71 -2.89
N THR A 158 0.91 -19.87 -3.75
CA THR A 158 0.71 -20.18 -5.17
C THR A 158 2.01 -20.64 -5.85
N PHE A 159 3.09 -19.88 -5.66
CA PHE A 159 4.40 -20.24 -6.20
C PHE A 159 4.91 -21.58 -5.63
N THR A 160 4.81 -21.78 -4.32
CA THR A 160 5.30 -22.98 -3.63
C THR A 160 4.56 -24.22 -4.10
N LEU A 161 3.25 -24.14 -4.34
CA LEU A 161 2.47 -25.21 -4.93
C LEU A 161 2.94 -25.55 -6.35
N ILE A 162 3.15 -24.52 -7.21
CA ILE A 162 3.67 -24.72 -8.56
C ILE A 162 5.06 -25.37 -8.51
N TYR A 163 5.94 -24.87 -7.66
CA TYR A 163 7.28 -25.39 -7.46
C TYR A 163 7.27 -26.85 -7.00
N PHE A 164 6.45 -27.18 -6.00
CA PHE A 164 6.30 -28.52 -5.46
C PHE A 164 5.79 -29.53 -6.51
N PHE A 165 4.65 -29.22 -7.13
CA PHE A 165 4.07 -30.14 -8.12
C PHE A 165 4.92 -30.28 -9.36
N LEU A 166 5.56 -29.22 -9.84
CA LEU A 166 6.43 -29.26 -10.99
C LEU A 166 7.68 -30.12 -10.73
N ARG A 167 8.25 -30.04 -9.52
CA ARG A 167 9.38 -30.93 -9.14
C ARG A 167 8.98 -32.38 -9.01
N LEU A 168 7.76 -32.70 -8.57
CA LEU A 168 7.21 -34.05 -8.59
C LEU A 168 7.00 -34.55 -10.03
N LEU A 169 6.36 -33.74 -10.89
CA LEU A 169 6.12 -34.07 -12.30
C LEU A 169 7.43 -34.30 -13.09
N CYS A 170 8.48 -33.58 -12.74
CA CYS A 170 9.82 -33.72 -13.30
C CYS A 170 10.59 -34.90 -12.69
N ARG A 171 10.00 -35.63 -11.74
CA ARG A 171 10.63 -36.71 -10.99
C ARG A 171 11.93 -36.30 -10.27
N SER A 172 12.10 -35.03 -9.98
CA SER A 172 13.22 -34.54 -9.15
C SER A 172 12.97 -34.78 -7.66
N TRP A 173 11.72 -34.96 -7.28
CA TRP A 173 11.30 -35.37 -5.94
C TRP A 173 10.39 -36.60 -5.99
N ARG A 174 10.35 -37.30 -4.85
CA ARG A 174 9.38 -38.38 -4.58
C ARG A 174 8.91 -38.19 -3.14
N ILE A 175 7.62 -38.43 -2.90
CA ILE A 175 7.03 -38.29 -1.57
C ILE A 175 6.02 -39.42 -1.34
N SER A 176 6.00 -39.97 -0.13
CA SER A 176 4.95 -40.86 0.31
C SER A 176 3.70 -40.08 0.73
N LEU A 177 2.53 -40.72 0.72
CA LEU A 177 1.30 -40.07 1.19
C LEU A 177 1.43 -39.59 2.65
N ARG A 178 2.07 -40.41 3.51
CA ARG A 178 2.33 -40.02 4.90
C ARG A 178 3.17 -38.75 5.01
N ASP A 179 4.27 -38.67 4.27
CA ASP A 179 5.15 -37.48 4.31
C ASP A 179 4.46 -36.28 3.70
N PHE A 180 3.62 -36.44 2.68
CA PHE A 180 2.81 -35.37 2.12
C PHE A 180 1.82 -34.82 3.14
N LEU A 181 1.11 -35.69 3.88
CA LEU A 181 0.19 -35.28 4.93
C LEU A 181 0.93 -34.57 6.08
N LEU A 182 2.13 -35.03 6.43
CA LEU A 182 2.95 -34.35 7.44
C LEU A 182 3.44 -32.98 6.95
N LEU A 183 3.82 -32.84 5.67
CA LEU A 183 4.18 -31.56 5.08
C LEU A 183 2.99 -30.59 5.06
N ALA A 184 1.81 -31.08 4.71
CA ALA A 184 0.58 -30.30 4.76
C ALA A 184 0.24 -29.86 6.20
N LEU A 185 0.45 -30.76 7.18
CA LEU A 185 0.29 -30.41 8.60
C LEU A 185 1.28 -29.29 9.02
N GLU A 186 2.55 -29.35 8.58
CA GLU A 186 3.52 -28.28 8.87
C GLU A 186 3.06 -26.93 8.27
N ALA A 187 2.50 -26.94 7.04
CA ALA A 187 1.94 -25.73 6.45
C ALA A 187 0.77 -25.16 7.27
N VAL A 188 -0.17 -26.03 7.69
CA VAL A 188 -1.33 -25.63 8.52
C VAL A 188 -0.86 -25.10 9.88
N LEU A 189 0.09 -25.76 10.53
CA LEU A 189 0.65 -25.29 11.81
C LEU A 189 1.36 -23.94 11.65
N GLY A 190 2.10 -23.74 10.57
CA GLY A 190 2.76 -22.46 10.27
C GLY A 190 1.75 -21.31 10.13
N VAL A 191 0.68 -21.52 9.36
CA VAL A 191 -0.42 -20.54 9.24
C VAL A 191 -1.14 -20.35 10.57
N GLY A 192 -1.42 -21.45 11.30
CA GLY A 192 -2.07 -21.39 12.62
C GLY A 192 -1.30 -20.53 13.63
N MET A 193 0.03 -20.61 13.65
CA MET A 193 0.87 -19.75 14.49
C MET A 193 0.78 -18.26 14.08
N ALA A 194 0.53 -17.95 12.81
CA ALA A 194 0.39 -16.58 12.33
C ALA A 194 -1.01 -15.98 12.57
N CYS A 195 -2.00 -16.77 13.02
CA CYS A 195 -3.39 -16.34 13.17
C CYS A 195 -3.59 -15.17 14.14
N VAL A 196 -2.65 -14.93 15.05
CA VAL A 196 -2.69 -13.77 15.95
C VAL A 196 -2.72 -12.42 15.20
N LEU A 197 -2.04 -12.32 14.05
CA LEU A 197 -2.12 -11.16 13.16
C LEU A 197 -3.02 -11.42 11.95
N LEU A 198 -3.05 -12.65 11.46
CA LEU A 198 -3.78 -13.00 10.24
C LEU A 198 -5.29 -12.83 10.41
N ILE A 199 -5.88 -13.30 11.51
CA ILE A 199 -7.35 -13.24 11.70
C ILE A 199 -7.84 -11.79 11.77
N PRO A 200 -7.30 -10.90 12.63
CA PRO A 200 -7.72 -9.49 12.64
C PRO A 200 -7.55 -8.83 11.26
N SER A 201 -6.45 -9.13 10.57
CA SER A 201 -6.19 -8.57 9.24
C SER A 201 -7.21 -9.03 8.20
N VAL A 202 -7.55 -10.32 8.18
CA VAL A 202 -8.57 -10.87 7.27
C VAL A 202 -9.93 -10.25 7.55
N LEU A 203 -10.33 -10.12 8.81
CA LEU A 203 -11.61 -9.51 9.18
C LEU A 203 -11.71 -8.05 8.69
N THR A 204 -10.63 -7.27 8.79
CA THR A 204 -10.62 -5.89 8.28
C THR A 204 -10.60 -5.86 6.75
N VAL A 205 -9.76 -6.68 6.11
CA VAL A 205 -9.59 -6.66 4.64
C VAL A 205 -10.82 -7.18 3.90
N THR A 206 -11.55 -8.14 4.46
CA THR A 206 -12.76 -8.69 3.81
C THR A 206 -13.91 -7.68 3.73
N GLN A 207 -13.90 -6.64 4.56
CA GLN A 207 -14.87 -5.54 4.49
C GLN A 207 -14.54 -4.52 3.39
N ASN A 208 -13.34 -4.59 2.80
CA ASN A 208 -12.90 -3.68 1.75
C ASN A 208 -13.41 -4.15 0.39
N TYR A 209 -14.28 -3.36 -0.27
CA TYR A 209 -14.87 -3.70 -1.57
C TYR A 209 -13.83 -3.94 -2.68
N ARG A 210 -12.61 -3.38 -2.56
CA ARG A 210 -11.52 -3.61 -3.52
C ARG A 210 -11.06 -5.06 -3.58
N THR A 211 -11.30 -5.85 -2.54
CA THR A 211 -10.92 -7.28 -2.51
C THR A 211 -11.85 -8.15 -3.34
N SER A 212 -13.07 -7.70 -3.63
CA SER A 212 -14.07 -8.42 -4.43
C SER A 212 -14.02 -8.10 -5.93
N ASN A 213 -13.09 -7.27 -6.38
CA ASN A 213 -12.93 -6.93 -7.80
C ASN A 213 -12.14 -8.04 -8.52
N TYR A 214 -12.84 -9.10 -8.93
CA TYR A 214 -12.23 -10.25 -9.61
C TYR A 214 -12.06 -10.02 -11.10
N ILE A 215 -10.97 -10.59 -11.64
CA ILE A 215 -10.72 -10.57 -13.08
C ILE A 215 -11.76 -11.36 -13.84
N ASN A 216 -12.31 -10.81 -14.91
CA ASN A 216 -13.38 -11.42 -15.69
C ASN A 216 -13.30 -11.12 -17.20
N GLY A 217 -14.08 -11.85 -18.00
CA GLY A 217 -14.21 -11.65 -19.44
C GLY A 217 -12.87 -11.73 -20.18
N TRP A 218 -12.72 -10.92 -21.23
CA TRP A 218 -11.49 -10.86 -22.03
C TRP A 218 -10.28 -10.39 -21.23
N ASN A 219 -10.46 -9.63 -20.16
CA ASN A 219 -9.38 -9.20 -19.26
C ASN A 219 -8.71 -10.38 -18.53
N ALA A 220 -9.34 -11.55 -18.49
CA ALA A 220 -8.72 -12.76 -17.96
C ALA A 220 -7.65 -13.35 -18.90
N VAL A 221 -7.78 -13.12 -20.21
CA VAL A 221 -6.89 -13.71 -21.24
C VAL A 221 -5.88 -12.72 -21.76
N LEU A 222 -6.30 -11.47 -22.00
CA LEU A 222 -5.47 -10.40 -22.57
C LEU A 222 -5.49 -9.17 -21.68
N TYR A 223 -4.34 -8.50 -21.57
CA TYR A 223 -4.28 -7.21 -20.90
C TYR A 223 -5.00 -6.15 -21.73
N ASN A 224 -5.81 -5.33 -21.08
CA ASN A 224 -6.62 -4.27 -21.72
C ASN A 224 -5.78 -3.10 -22.28
N LYS A 225 -4.52 -2.97 -21.87
CA LYS A 225 -3.58 -1.95 -22.37
C LYS A 225 -2.61 -2.58 -23.36
N ASN A 226 -2.63 -2.12 -24.60
CA ASN A 226 -1.86 -2.71 -25.72
C ASN A 226 -0.36 -2.74 -25.46
N GLN A 227 0.19 -1.68 -24.85
CA GLN A 227 1.64 -1.58 -24.60
C GLN A 227 2.09 -2.44 -23.40
N ARG A 228 1.18 -3.05 -22.62
CA ARG A 228 1.51 -3.83 -21.42
C ARG A 228 2.43 -5.00 -21.73
N TYR A 229 2.24 -5.69 -22.84
CA TYR A 229 3.11 -6.80 -23.25
C TYR A 229 4.53 -6.37 -23.53
N LEU A 230 4.71 -5.22 -24.18
CA LEU A 230 6.03 -4.66 -24.42
C LEU A 230 6.70 -4.28 -23.10
N HIS A 231 5.98 -3.66 -22.19
CA HIS A 231 6.49 -3.30 -20.86
C HIS A 231 6.88 -4.54 -20.02
N ILE A 232 6.10 -5.63 -20.09
CA ILE A 232 6.49 -6.90 -19.48
C ILE A 232 7.78 -7.43 -20.09
N LEU A 233 7.96 -7.33 -21.40
CA LEU A 233 9.19 -7.77 -22.06
C LEU A 233 10.40 -6.90 -21.67
N GLU A 234 10.21 -5.59 -21.64
CA GLU A 234 11.24 -4.60 -21.27
C GLU A 234 11.83 -4.89 -19.88
N CYS A 235 10.99 -5.18 -18.90
CA CYS A 235 11.41 -5.32 -17.50
C CYS A 235 12.44 -6.44 -17.26
N PHE A 236 12.65 -7.36 -18.22
CA PHE A 236 13.68 -8.39 -18.19
C PHE A 236 15.02 -7.93 -18.75
N PHE A 237 15.01 -6.97 -19.68
CA PHE A 237 16.21 -6.57 -20.45
C PHE A 237 16.77 -5.22 -20.01
N PHE A 238 15.95 -4.37 -19.42
CA PHE A 238 16.36 -3.05 -18.96
C PHE A 238 16.29 -2.94 -17.43
N PRO A 239 17.13 -2.07 -16.83
CA PRO A 239 17.00 -1.71 -15.42
C PRO A 239 15.61 -1.14 -15.13
N PRO A 240 15.13 -1.27 -13.86
CA PRO A 240 13.80 -0.81 -13.51
C PRO A 240 13.63 0.70 -13.64
N ASP A 241 12.46 1.12 -14.09
CA ASP A 241 12.06 2.52 -14.20
C ASP A 241 11.37 3.01 -12.91
N LEU A 242 11.14 4.32 -12.79
CA LEU A 242 10.47 4.92 -11.62
C LEU A 242 9.00 4.50 -11.54
N PRO A 243 8.55 3.99 -10.39
CA PRO A 243 7.19 3.47 -10.24
C PRO A 243 6.08 4.48 -10.46
N ALA A 244 6.27 5.73 -10.00
CA ALA A 244 5.27 6.78 -10.09
C ALA A 244 5.23 7.46 -11.46
N ARG A 245 6.35 7.45 -12.18
CA ARG A 245 6.52 8.14 -13.47
C ARG A 245 7.16 7.21 -14.48
N PRO A 246 6.45 6.17 -14.94
CA PRO A 246 6.97 5.20 -15.89
C PRO A 246 7.35 5.90 -17.19
N ASN A 247 8.53 5.54 -17.72
CA ASN A 247 9.08 6.06 -18.97
C ASN A 247 8.86 5.10 -20.12
N PHE A 248 9.05 3.80 -19.84
CA PHE A 248 8.75 2.76 -20.81
C PHE A 248 7.25 2.63 -20.98
N THR A 249 6.78 2.76 -22.21
CA THR A 249 5.37 2.58 -22.56
C THR A 249 4.42 3.27 -21.56
N PRO A 250 4.49 4.61 -21.43
CA PRO A 250 3.75 5.36 -20.40
C PRO A 250 2.23 5.18 -20.49
N GLU A 251 1.70 4.96 -21.70
CA GLU A 251 0.27 4.70 -21.93
C GLU A 251 -0.20 3.32 -21.47
N SER A 252 0.71 2.43 -21.04
CA SER A 252 0.34 1.14 -20.45
C SER A 252 -0.29 1.28 -19.07
N GLU A 253 -0.33 2.47 -18.49
CA GLU A 253 -0.80 2.78 -17.13
C GLU A 253 -0.17 1.87 -16.07
N SER A 254 1.13 1.69 -16.18
CA SER A 254 1.88 0.74 -15.33
C SER A 254 2.41 1.36 -14.04
N LYS A 255 1.86 2.51 -13.60
CA LYS A 255 2.24 3.11 -12.32
C LYS A 255 2.11 2.07 -11.19
N TRP A 256 3.14 1.97 -10.34
CA TRP A 256 3.17 1.11 -9.16
C TRP A 256 2.98 -0.39 -9.41
N ALA A 257 3.09 -0.84 -10.68
CA ALA A 257 2.82 -2.23 -11.08
C ALA A 257 3.91 -3.24 -10.67
N SER A 258 5.02 -2.81 -10.10
CA SER A 258 6.17 -3.65 -9.70
C SER A 258 6.81 -4.43 -10.87
N LEU A 259 6.74 -3.88 -12.08
CA LEU A 259 7.34 -4.45 -13.28
C LEU A 259 8.86 -4.23 -13.29
N GLY A 260 9.59 -5.12 -12.65
CA GLY A 260 11.03 -5.10 -12.58
C GLY A 260 11.58 -6.52 -12.39
N ALA A 261 12.27 -7.06 -13.41
CA ALA A 261 12.84 -8.40 -13.34
C ALA A 261 14.30 -8.45 -13.86
N TRP A 262 14.89 -7.31 -14.17
CA TRP A 262 16.27 -7.22 -14.63
C TRP A 262 17.24 -7.72 -13.54
N LEU A 263 18.22 -8.54 -13.94
CA LEU A 263 19.31 -8.96 -13.05
C LEU A 263 20.53 -8.07 -13.29
N PRO A 264 21.06 -7.36 -12.26
CA PRO A 264 22.19 -6.45 -12.42
C PRO A 264 23.37 -7.14 -13.13
N LEU A 265 24.07 -6.45 -14.01
CA LEU A 265 25.17 -6.93 -14.84
C LEU A 265 24.73 -7.98 -15.89
N PHE A 266 24.02 -9.05 -15.49
CA PHE A 266 23.73 -10.17 -16.39
C PHE A 266 22.48 -9.98 -17.25
N GLY A 267 21.49 -9.19 -16.81
CA GLY A 267 20.18 -9.14 -17.49
C GLY A 267 19.64 -10.56 -17.73
N MET A 268 19.28 -10.86 -18.95
CA MET A 268 18.82 -12.18 -19.36
C MET A 268 19.95 -13.13 -19.82
N THR A 269 21.21 -12.69 -19.84
CA THR A 269 22.33 -13.46 -20.44
C THR A 269 22.49 -14.85 -19.77
N GLY A 270 22.46 -14.88 -18.42
CA GLY A 270 22.59 -16.13 -17.69
C GLY A 270 21.39 -17.06 -17.85
N VAL A 271 20.18 -16.49 -17.86
CA VAL A 271 18.92 -17.26 -18.08
C VAL A 271 18.91 -17.86 -19.47
N ILE A 272 19.23 -17.08 -20.53
CA ILE A 272 19.33 -17.57 -21.89
C ILE A 272 20.40 -18.68 -21.99
N GLY A 273 21.54 -18.50 -21.31
CA GLY A 273 22.59 -19.51 -21.22
C GLY A 273 22.09 -20.82 -20.62
N TRP A 274 21.34 -20.76 -19.53
CA TRP A 274 20.73 -21.93 -18.90
C TRP A 274 19.70 -22.61 -19.81
N LEU A 275 18.83 -21.84 -20.45
CA LEU A 275 17.79 -22.36 -21.34
C LEU A 275 18.34 -23.14 -22.54
N GLN A 276 19.60 -22.95 -22.93
CA GLN A 276 20.25 -23.73 -23.99
C GLN A 276 20.59 -25.17 -23.57
N LEU A 277 20.79 -25.44 -22.26
CA LEU A 277 21.49 -26.64 -21.80
C LEU A 277 20.66 -27.92 -21.80
N ARG A 278 19.51 -27.96 -21.14
CA ARG A 278 18.77 -29.22 -20.88
C ARG A 278 17.29 -29.08 -21.20
N ARG A 279 16.76 -30.06 -21.94
CA ARG A 279 15.34 -30.05 -22.32
C ARG A 279 14.40 -30.46 -21.19
N LYS A 280 14.86 -31.29 -20.21
CA LYS A 280 14.00 -31.91 -19.17
C LYS A 280 14.28 -31.46 -17.73
N HIS A 281 15.04 -30.38 -17.49
CA HIS A 281 15.33 -29.91 -16.15
C HIS A 281 14.12 -29.16 -15.56
N TRP A 282 13.80 -29.39 -14.29
CA TRP A 282 12.66 -28.77 -13.61
C TRP A 282 12.71 -27.24 -13.66
N LEU A 283 13.88 -26.62 -13.41
CA LEU A 283 14.05 -25.17 -13.42
C LEU A 283 13.72 -24.55 -14.78
N LYS A 284 14.04 -25.25 -15.88
CA LYS A 284 13.69 -24.77 -17.22
C LYS A 284 12.17 -24.73 -17.42
N LYS A 285 11.46 -25.76 -16.96
CA LYS A 285 10.00 -25.78 -17.03
C LYS A 285 9.40 -24.73 -16.10
N MET A 286 9.98 -24.55 -14.90
CA MET A 286 9.57 -23.51 -13.95
C MET A 286 9.65 -22.11 -14.58
N LEU A 287 10.77 -21.77 -15.21
CA LEU A 287 10.93 -20.49 -15.88
C LEU A 287 9.88 -20.28 -16.99
N TRP A 288 9.62 -21.31 -17.81
CA TRP A 288 8.58 -21.19 -18.85
C TRP A 288 7.17 -21.03 -18.28
N VAL A 289 6.85 -21.73 -17.20
CA VAL A 289 5.56 -21.56 -16.50
C VAL A 289 5.44 -20.15 -15.97
N LEU A 290 6.48 -19.64 -15.31
CA LEU A 290 6.46 -18.29 -14.74
C LEU A 290 6.39 -17.19 -15.83
N PHE A 291 7.11 -17.35 -16.95
CA PHE A 291 7.00 -16.43 -18.09
C PHE A 291 5.59 -16.45 -18.68
N LEU A 292 4.98 -17.62 -18.82
CA LEU A 292 3.58 -17.73 -19.27
C LEU A 292 2.63 -17.03 -18.28
N MET A 293 2.84 -17.23 -16.98
CA MET A 293 2.03 -16.58 -15.94
C MET A 293 2.17 -15.05 -15.96
N ALA A 294 3.33 -14.53 -16.33
CA ALA A 294 3.52 -13.07 -16.50
C ALA A 294 2.72 -12.52 -17.70
N LEU A 295 2.55 -13.32 -18.76
CA LEU A 295 1.90 -12.88 -20.01
C LEU A 295 0.38 -13.03 -20.01
N VAL A 296 -0.20 -13.85 -19.14
CA VAL A 296 -1.65 -14.10 -19.09
C VAL A 296 -2.24 -13.50 -17.81
N PRO A 297 -3.16 -12.51 -17.92
CA PRO A 297 -3.70 -11.79 -16.76
C PRO A 297 -4.29 -12.70 -15.68
N PHE A 298 -5.10 -13.70 -16.06
CA PHE A 298 -5.67 -14.66 -15.10
C PHE A 298 -4.60 -15.41 -14.32
N LEU A 299 -3.52 -15.84 -14.99
CA LEU A 299 -2.42 -16.55 -14.34
C LEU A 299 -1.59 -15.61 -13.46
N ASN A 300 -1.37 -14.36 -13.90
CA ASN A 300 -0.72 -13.35 -13.08
C ASN A 300 -1.53 -13.03 -11.82
N SER A 301 -2.85 -12.87 -11.94
CA SER A 301 -3.73 -12.55 -10.82
C SER A 301 -3.85 -13.67 -9.78
N SER A 302 -3.48 -14.91 -10.12
CA SER A 302 -3.45 -16.05 -9.17
C SER A 302 -2.51 -15.80 -7.98
N PHE A 303 -1.52 -14.95 -8.11
CA PHE A 303 -0.63 -14.54 -7.02
C PHE A 303 -1.23 -13.50 -6.08
N GLN A 304 -2.42 -12.98 -6.36
CA GLN A 304 -3.14 -11.97 -5.58
C GLN A 304 -4.66 -12.25 -5.52
N LEU A 305 -5.03 -13.50 -5.27
CA LEU A 305 -6.41 -13.95 -5.11
C LEU A 305 -7.34 -13.61 -6.28
N MET A 306 -6.84 -13.69 -7.52
CA MET A 306 -7.59 -13.40 -8.75
C MET A 306 -8.11 -11.96 -8.86
N ASN A 307 -7.54 -11.02 -8.12
CA ASN A 307 -7.90 -9.62 -8.22
C ASN A 307 -7.58 -9.05 -9.60
N SER A 308 -8.46 -8.18 -10.12
CA SER A 308 -8.36 -7.60 -11.47
C SER A 308 -7.24 -6.58 -11.61
N SER A 309 -6.69 -6.06 -10.50
CA SER A 309 -5.57 -5.13 -10.53
C SER A 309 -4.34 -5.76 -11.14
N TYR A 310 -3.70 -5.06 -12.09
CA TYR A 310 -2.46 -5.56 -12.64
C TYR A 310 -1.29 -5.17 -11.76
N TYR A 311 -0.74 -6.16 -11.06
CA TYR A 311 0.51 -6.02 -10.29
C TYR A 311 1.41 -7.23 -10.53
N ALA A 312 2.70 -6.97 -10.79
CA ALA A 312 3.75 -7.98 -10.90
C ALA A 312 4.47 -8.18 -9.55
N ARG A 313 3.74 -8.05 -8.43
CA ARG A 313 4.32 -8.09 -7.06
C ARG A 313 4.94 -9.42 -6.68
N TRP A 314 4.72 -10.46 -7.46
CA TRP A 314 5.34 -11.76 -7.29
C TRP A 314 6.68 -11.94 -8.04
N TYR A 315 7.15 -10.95 -8.80
CA TYR A 315 8.34 -11.08 -9.64
C TYR A 315 9.64 -11.31 -8.85
N TYR A 316 9.70 -11.01 -7.55
CA TYR A 316 10.85 -11.42 -6.72
C TYR A 316 11.03 -12.96 -6.70
N MET A 317 9.97 -13.74 -6.79
CA MET A 317 10.01 -15.19 -6.86
C MET A 317 10.54 -15.64 -8.24
N LEU A 318 10.15 -14.95 -9.31
CA LEU A 318 10.69 -15.16 -10.65
C LEU A 318 12.17 -14.79 -10.73
N THR A 319 12.57 -13.64 -10.16
CA THR A 319 13.99 -13.20 -10.17
C THR A 319 14.88 -14.14 -9.36
N LEU A 320 14.35 -14.77 -8.28
CA LEU A 320 15.09 -15.84 -7.58
C LEU A 320 15.37 -17.04 -8.49
N MET A 321 14.39 -17.48 -9.29
CA MET A 321 14.58 -18.57 -10.25
C MET A 321 15.49 -18.17 -11.40
N MET A 322 15.46 -16.92 -11.85
CA MET A 322 16.36 -16.38 -12.86
C MET A 322 17.80 -16.31 -12.33
N ALA A 323 18.00 -15.86 -11.09
CA ALA A 323 19.29 -15.86 -10.42
C ALA A 323 19.83 -17.28 -10.26
N LEU A 324 18.98 -18.23 -9.86
CA LEU A 324 19.33 -19.67 -9.79
C LEU A 324 19.77 -20.21 -11.15
N ALA A 325 19.04 -19.90 -12.22
CA ALA A 325 19.39 -20.31 -13.58
C ALA A 325 20.75 -19.71 -14.01
N THR A 326 20.99 -18.45 -13.67
CA THR A 326 22.25 -17.77 -13.98
C THR A 326 23.44 -18.43 -13.27
N VAL A 327 23.34 -18.73 -11.96
CA VAL A 327 24.44 -19.36 -11.22
C VAL A 327 24.67 -20.81 -11.67
N MET A 328 23.61 -21.54 -11.99
CA MET A 328 23.74 -22.89 -12.56
C MET A 328 24.35 -22.86 -13.97
N ALA A 329 24.09 -21.82 -14.77
CA ALA A 329 24.74 -21.62 -16.04
C ALA A 329 26.24 -21.30 -15.87
N LEU A 330 26.61 -20.45 -14.89
CA LEU A 330 28.00 -20.10 -14.58
C LEU A 330 28.85 -21.31 -14.14
N GLU A 331 28.24 -22.31 -13.55
CA GLU A 331 28.93 -23.54 -13.16
C GLU A 331 28.96 -24.63 -14.22
N ASN A 332 28.33 -24.39 -15.37
CA ASN A 332 28.21 -25.40 -16.43
C ASN A 332 29.04 -25.03 -17.67
N GLU A 333 30.11 -25.78 -17.89
CA GLU A 333 31.06 -25.57 -19.00
C GLU A 333 30.42 -25.72 -20.41
N ARG A 334 29.24 -26.37 -20.50
CA ARG A 334 28.55 -26.59 -21.80
C ARG A 334 27.75 -25.38 -22.27
N VAL A 335 27.72 -24.29 -21.52
CA VAL A 335 27.02 -23.07 -21.91
C VAL A 335 27.77 -22.36 -22.99
N ASN A 336 27.12 -22.06 -24.10
CA ASN A 336 27.68 -21.22 -25.14
C ASN A 336 27.41 -19.73 -24.78
N TRP A 337 28.34 -19.14 -24.05
CA TRP A 337 28.24 -17.77 -23.58
C TRP A 337 28.22 -16.75 -24.71
N LYS A 338 29.01 -16.98 -25.78
CA LYS A 338 28.97 -16.13 -26.95
C LYS A 338 27.56 -16.04 -27.54
N ARG A 339 26.90 -17.17 -27.70
CA ARG A 339 25.50 -17.22 -28.18
C ARG A 339 24.54 -16.52 -27.22
N SER A 340 24.70 -16.72 -25.91
CA SER A 340 23.83 -16.08 -24.89
C SER A 340 23.98 -14.55 -24.93
N ILE A 341 25.18 -14.06 -24.95
CA ILE A 341 25.50 -12.61 -25.03
C ILE A 341 24.92 -12.03 -26.31
N THR A 342 25.16 -12.69 -27.49
CA THR A 342 24.62 -12.22 -28.76
C THR A 342 23.10 -12.13 -28.74
N TRP A 343 22.39 -13.14 -28.24
CA TRP A 343 20.92 -13.10 -28.13
C TRP A 343 20.45 -12.00 -27.20
N THR A 344 21.07 -11.83 -26.02
CA THR A 344 20.71 -10.75 -25.10
C THR A 344 20.91 -9.40 -25.75
N LEU A 345 22.07 -9.18 -26.42
CA LEU A 345 22.36 -7.94 -27.11
C LEU A 345 21.35 -7.65 -28.22
N THR A 346 21.06 -8.65 -29.06
CA THR A 346 20.11 -8.50 -30.17
C THR A 346 18.71 -8.14 -29.69
N ILE A 347 18.23 -8.84 -28.68
CA ILE A 347 16.87 -8.59 -28.13
C ILE A 347 16.83 -7.22 -27.47
N THR A 348 17.84 -6.87 -26.64
CA THR A 348 17.91 -5.56 -25.98
C THR A 348 17.95 -4.43 -27.01
N ALA A 349 18.79 -4.56 -28.06
CA ALA A 349 18.87 -3.58 -29.12
C ALA A 349 17.57 -3.48 -29.94
N ALA A 350 16.91 -4.60 -30.21
CA ALA A 350 15.65 -4.62 -30.94
C ALA A 350 14.53 -3.92 -30.15
N ILE A 351 14.42 -4.20 -28.84
CA ILE A 351 13.44 -3.53 -27.97
C ILE A 351 13.76 -2.03 -27.89
N ALA A 352 15.04 -1.65 -27.70
CA ALA A 352 15.46 -0.25 -27.67
C ALA A 352 15.12 0.48 -28.97
N ALA A 353 15.34 -0.17 -30.12
CA ALA A 353 15.02 0.41 -31.41
C ALA A 353 13.51 0.58 -31.61
N VAL A 354 12.71 -0.40 -31.25
CA VAL A 354 11.25 -0.30 -31.35
C VAL A 354 10.73 0.84 -30.47
N ILE A 355 11.17 0.94 -29.22
CA ILE A 355 10.69 1.99 -28.32
C ILE A 355 11.21 3.36 -28.73
N GLY A 356 12.52 3.49 -28.95
CA GLY A 356 13.16 4.79 -29.20
C GLY A 356 12.98 5.37 -30.61
N PHE A 357 12.53 4.56 -31.59
CA PHE A 357 12.35 5.00 -32.98
C PHE A 357 10.95 4.75 -33.54
N MET A 358 9.99 4.27 -32.74
CA MET A 358 8.61 4.11 -33.22
C MET A 358 8.03 5.49 -33.56
N PRO A 359 7.52 5.72 -34.78
CA PRO A 359 6.91 6.99 -35.12
C PRO A 359 5.53 7.12 -34.47
N THR A 360 5.28 8.25 -33.83
CA THR A 360 3.98 8.65 -33.31
C THR A 360 3.44 9.81 -34.15
N LEU A 361 2.26 9.63 -34.71
CA LEU A 361 1.62 10.59 -35.62
C LEU A 361 0.52 11.34 -34.87
N THR A 362 0.71 12.64 -34.65
CA THR A 362 -0.32 13.51 -34.10
C THR A 362 -1.20 14.07 -35.23
N LYS A 363 -2.50 13.92 -35.11
CA LYS A 363 -3.48 14.43 -36.08
C LYS A 363 -4.42 15.39 -35.38
N GLU A 364 -4.57 16.58 -35.92
CA GLU A 364 -5.60 17.54 -35.57
C GLU A 364 -6.53 17.74 -36.77
N ASP A 365 -7.82 17.67 -36.56
CA ASP A 365 -8.84 17.74 -37.62
C ASP A 365 -8.62 16.80 -38.82
N GLY A 366 -8.07 15.60 -38.53
CA GLY A 366 -7.78 14.59 -39.56
C GLY A 366 -6.53 14.87 -40.40
N LYS A 367 -5.83 15.99 -40.18
CA LYS A 367 -4.57 16.32 -40.85
C LYS A 367 -3.41 15.98 -39.92
N LEU A 368 -2.32 15.45 -40.55
CA LEU A 368 -1.06 15.20 -39.84
C LEU A 368 -0.44 16.53 -39.43
N THR A 369 -0.32 16.78 -38.13
CA THR A 369 0.27 18.03 -37.61
C THR A 369 1.68 17.85 -37.12
N ASP A 370 2.01 16.65 -36.55
CA ASP A 370 3.36 16.39 -36.08
C ASP A 370 3.73 14.91 -36.21
N VAL A 371 5.02 14.63 -36.31
CA VAL A 371 5.64 13.31 -36.34
C VAL A 371 6.75 13.30 -35.29
N THR A 372 6.48 12.69 -34.14
CA THR A 372 7.52 12.46 -33.13
C THR A 372 8.03 11.02 -33.21
N PHE A 373 9.24 10.78 -32.73
CA PHE A 373 9.83 9.45 -32.66
C PHE A 373 10.05 9.07 -31.22
N GLY A 374 9.74 7.81 -30.90
CA GLY A 374 9.84 7.23 -29.56
C GLY A 374 8.47 7.06 -28.89
N LEU A 375 8.38 6.00 -28.09
CA LEU A 375 7.23 5.71 -27.20
C LEU A 375 7.51 6.16 -25.75
N GLU A 376 8.72 6.60 -25.49
CA GLU A 376 9.17 7.04 -24.17
C GLU A 376 8.72 8.46 -23.85
N LYS A 377 8.32 8.65 -22.60
CA LYS A 377 7.93 9.98 -22.11
C LYS A 377 9.15 10.87 -21.80
N TYR A 378 10.27 10.26 -21.41
CA TYR A 378 11.50 10.94 -20.99
C TYR A 378 12.71 10.38 -21.75
N PRO A 379 13.02 10.87 -22.95
CA PRO A 379 14.06 10.30 -23.84
C PRO A 379 15.44 10.16 -23.19
N THR A 380 15.92 11.18 -22.47
CA THR A 380 17.22 11.15 -21.79
C THR A 380 17.32 10.00 -20.79
N ARG A 381 16.26 9.80 -20.01
CA ARG A 381 16.18 8.71 -19.01
C ARG A 381 16.12 7.34 -19.68
N PHE A 382 15.33 7.21 -20.75
CA PHE A 382 15.24 5.99 -21.55
C PHE A 382 16.61 5.57 -22.11
N TRP A 383 17.29 6.48 -22.81
CA TRP A 383 18.59 6.18 -23.41
C TRP A 383 19.68 5.92 -22.36
N THR A 384 19.53 6.46 -21.14
CA THR A 384 20.40 6.09 -20.01
C THR A 384 20.19 4.63 -19.63
N TYR A 385 18.95 4.12 -19.56
CA TYR A 385 18.69 2.71 -19.28
C TYR A 385 19.22 1.80 -20.38
N VAL A 386 19.09 2.19 -21.63
CA VAL A 386 19.69 1.49 -22.78
C VAL A 386 21.21 1.44 -22.62
N ALA A 387 21.86 2.57 -22.34
CA ALA A 387 23.32 2.64 -22.16
C ALA A 387 23.79 1.74 -20.99
N VAL A 388 23.10 1.76 -19.83
CA VAL A 388 23.40 0.88 -18.70
C VAL A 388 23.32 -0.60 -19.11
N SER A 389 22.26 -0.99 -19.83
CA SER A 389 22.11 -2.38 -20.32
C SER A 389 23.24 -2.77 -21.28
N MET A 390 23.61 -1.89 -22.22
CA MET A 390 24.68 -2.15 -23.16
C MET A 390 26.03 -2.25 -22.47
N ILE A 391 26.34 -1.36 -21.52
CA ILE A 391 27.57 -1.41 -20.71
C ILE A 391 27.62 -2.73 -19.92
N CYS A 392 26.53 -3.17 -19.32
CA CYS A 392 26.46 -4.44 -18.60
C CYS A 392 26.71 -5.64 -19.51
N ILE A 393 26.09 -5.68 -20.70
CA ILE A 393 26.34 -6.73 -21.70
C ILE A 393 27.79 -6.72 -22.15
N GLY A 394 28.38 -5.55 -22.40
CA GLY A 394 29.79 -5.37 -22.71
C GLY A 394 30.74 -5.87 -21.61
N ALA A 395 30.41 -5.56 -20.33
CA ALA A 395 31.16 -6.04 -19.18
C ALA A 395 31.10 -7.56 -19.05
N VAL A 396 29.93 -8.17 -19.26
CA VAL A 396 29.80 -9.64 -19.28
C VAL A 396 30.63 -10.23 -20.39
N ALA A 397 30.60 -9.64 -21.61
CA ALA A 397 31.42 -10.09 -22.73
C ALA A 397 32.94 -10.00 -22.40
N TYR A 398 33.36 -8.90 -21.79
CA TYR A 398 34.74 -8.72 -21.35
C TYR A 398 35.16 -9.80 -20.32
N LEU A 399 34.33 -10.06 -19.29
CA LEU A 399 34.60 -11.09 -18.29
C LEU A 399 34.80 -12.47 -18.92
N PHE A 400 33.97 -12.83 -19.90
CA PHE A 400 34.09 -14.12 -20.58
C PHE A 400 35.22 -14.19 -21.59
N CYS A 401 35.65 -13.05 -22.16
CA CYS A 401 36.77 -13.03 -23.09
C CYS A 401 38.13 -13.02 -22.42
N PHE A 402 38.25 -12.25 -21.30
CA PHE A 402 39.56 -11.95 -20.71
C PHE A 402 39.79 -12.51 -19.31
N CYS A 403 38.74 -12.89 -18.58
CA CYS A 403 38.87 -13.32 -17.18
C CYS A 403 38.60 -14.82 -16.95
N LYS A 404 38.17 -15.56 -17.98
CA LYS A 404 37.70 -16.96 -17.82
C LYS A 404 38.79 -17.98 -17.54
N ASP A 405 40.05 -17.70 -17.80
CA ASP A 405 41.15 -18.64 -17.71
C ASP A 405 41.39 -19.11 -16.25
N SER A 406 41.09 -18.26 -15.29
CA SER A 406 41.09 -18.64 -13.85
C SER A 406 39.71 -18.47 -13.28
N ARG A 407 39.13 -19.61 -12.83
CA ARG A 407 37.81 -19.61 -12.19
C ARG A 407 37.71 -18.67 -10.99
N ARG A 408 38.75 -18.59 -10.17
CA ARG A 408 38.79 -17.69 -8.99
C ARG A 408 38.85 -16.23 -9.41
N HIS A 409 39.67 -15.90 -10.44
CA HIS A 409 39.78 -14.55 -10.97
C HIS A 409 38.48 -14.12 -11.60
N PHE A 410 37.86 -14.96 -12.44
CA PHE A 410 36.58 -14.71 -13.06
C PHE A 410 35.48 -14.42 -12.03
N GLN A 411 35.36 -15.27 -10.99
CA GLN A 411 34.33 -15.07 -9.95
C GLN A 411 34.56 -13.79 -9.16
N ARG A 412 35.78 -13.43 -8.83
CA ARG A 412 36.11 -12.19 -8.10
C ARG A 412 35.83 -10.97 -8.97
N ALA A 413 36.28 -10.99 -10.23
CA ALA A 413 36.00 -9.91 -11.19
C ALA A 413 34.49 -9.72 -11.40
N THR A 414 33.75 -10.83 -11.53
CA THR A 414 32.29 -10.80 -11.65
C THR A 414 31.63 -10.19 -10.41
N LEU A 415 32.05 -10.56 -9.21
CA LEU A 415 31.53 -9.98 -7.96
C LEU A 415 31.81 -8.48 -7.89
N VAL A 416 33.01 -8.04 -8.23
CA VAL A 416 33.35 -6.61 -8.23
C VAL A 416 32.49 -5.86 -9.24
N CYS A 417 32.41 -6.32 -10.48
CA CYS A 417 31.58 -5.69 -11.51
C CYS A 417 30.08 -5.65 -11.09
N LEU A 418 29.58 -6.77 -10.56
CA LEU A 418 28.19 -6.85 -10.09
C LEU A 418 27.93 -5.89 -8.94
N SER A 419 28.84 -5.80 -7.95
CA SER A 419 28.71 -4.87 -6.84
C SER A 419 28.73 -3.42 -7.32
N LEU A 420 29.64 -3.07 -8.23
CA LEU A 420 29.70 -1.73 -8.83
C LEU A 420 28.39 -1.38 -9.55
N VAL A 421 27.90 -2.27 -10.42
CA VAL A 421 26.63 -2.05 -11.14
C VAL A 421 25.48 -1.89 -10.16
N SER A 422 25.38 -2.74 -9.14
CA SER A 422 24.31 -2.68 -8.14
C SER A 422 24.34 -1.36 -7.34
N VAL A 423 25.52 -0.94 -6.90
CA VAL A 423 25.70 0.30 -6.12
C VAL A 423 25.40 1.54 -7.00
N PHE A 424 26.06 1.65 -8.14
CA PHE A 424 25.88 2.82 -9.00
C PHE A 424 24.46 2.94 -9.52
N TYR A 425 23.83 1.83 -9.92
CA TYR A 425 22.45 1.87 -10.38
C TYR A 425 21.47 2.20 -9.24
N SER A 426 21.66 1.67 -8.05
CA SER A 426 20.81 2.01 -6.89
C SER A 426 20.92 3.49 -6.53
N ILE A 427 22.15 4.05 -6.54
CA ILE A 427 22.37 5.48 -6.29
C ILE A 427 21.67 6.32 -7.38
N PHE A 428 21.85 5.96 -8.64
CA PHE A 428 21.23 6.64 -9.78
C PHE A 428 19.69 6.60 -9.66
N PHE A 429 19.11 5.45 -9.36
CA PHE A 429 17.66 5.28 -9.20
C PHE A 429 17.10 6.13 -8.07
N ILE A 430 17.77 6.15 -6.90
CA ILE A 430 17.38 6.99 -5.76
C ILE A 430 17.53 8.47 -6.13
N ALA A 431 18.61 8.86 -6.77
CA ALA A 431 18.86 10.25 -7.15
C ALA A 431 17.78 10.77 -8.11
N ILE A 432 17.46 10.01 -9.17
CA ILE A 432 16.37 10.37 -10.09
C ILE A 432 15.02 10.38 -9.40
N GLY A 433 14.74 9.38 -8.53
CA GLY A 433 13.52 9.37 -7.74
C GLY A 433 13.36 10.63 -6.89
N LYS A 434 14.46 11.09 -6.30
CA LYS A 434 14.48 12.33 -5.50
C LYS A 434 14.22 13.58 -6.37
N THR A 435 14.84 13.68 -7.54
CA THR A 435 14.64 14.83 -8.45
C THR A 435 13.26 14.88 -9.07
N GLN A 436 12.56 13.77 -9.11
CA GLN A 436 11.19 13.65 -9.63
C GLN A 436 10.14 13.61 -8.52
N SER A 437 10.56 13.77 -7.27
CA SER A 437 9.64 13.87 -6.13
C SER A 437 8.96 15.24 -6.15
N GLU A 438 7.67 15.25 -5.90
CA GLU A 438 6.86 16.46 -5.74
C GLU A 438 7.29 17.22 -4.49
N TYR A 439 7.57 16.49 -3.40
CA TYR A 439 8.00 17.06 -2.14
C TYR A 439 9.49 16.83 -1.91
N THR A 440 10.24 17.92 -1.72
CA THR A 440 11.67 17.89 -1.43
C THR A 440 11.94 17.68 0.06
N TYR A 441 13.21 17.48 0.40
CA TYR A 441 13.63 17.41 1.80
C TYR A 441 13.34 18.73 2.56
N ASP A 442 13.49 19.84 1.86
CA ASP A 442 13.27 21.18 2.41
C ASP A 442 11.78 21.47 2.69
N HIS A 443 10.88 20.72 2.06
CA HIS A 443 9.44 20.74 2.36
C HIS A 443 9.07 19.75 3.47
N ILE A 444 9.50 18.49 3.36
CA ILE A 444 9.09 17.42 4.28
C ILE A 444 9.55 17.69 5.72
N ILE A 445 10.76 18.20 5.94
CA ILE A 445 11.29 18.40 7.29
C ILE A 445 10.57 19.54 8.02
N PRO A 446 10.48 20.78 7.48
CA PRO A 446 9.82 21.86 8.20
C PRO A 446 8.31 21.64 8.32
N TYR A 447 7.63 21.21 7.25
CA TYR A 447 6.18 21.22 7.20
C TYR A 447 5.55 19.91 7.65
N ALA A 448 5.98 18.75 7.16
CA ALA A 448 5.43 17.48 7.59
C ALA A 448 5.92 17.07 8.99
N LEU A 449 7.24 17.03 9.22
CA LEU A 449 7.80 16.54 10.49
C LEU A 449 7.74 17.55 11.62
N ASN A 450 7.95 18.82 11.34
CA ASN A 450 8.05 19.90 12.34
C ASN A 450 6.87 20.86 12.34
N GLY A 451 6.01 20.85 11.33
CA GLY A 451 4.92 21.80 11.17
C GLY A 451 3.94 21.82 12.34
N GLY A 452 3.67 20.66 12.94
CA GLY A 452 2.81 20.58 14.13
C GLY A 452 3.46 20.95 15.45
N LYS A 453 4.78 21.24 15.48
CA LYS A 453 5.47 21.54 16.74
C LYS A 453 5.04 22.88 17.33
N ASN A 454 4.73 22.86 18.64
CA ASN A 454 4.35 24.04 19.42
C ASN A 454 3.07 24.74 18.92
N ILE A 455 2.23 24.04 18.15
CA ILE A 455 0.88 24.53 17.84
C ILE A 455 0.01 24.29 19.06
N ASP A 456 -0.41 25.38 19.71
CA ASP A 456 -1.30 25.34 20.89
C ASP A 456 -2.68 25.87 20.48
N LEU A 457 -3.59 24.95 20.14
CA LEU A 457 -4.96 25.27 19.77
C LEU A 457 -5.93 24.55 20.71
N PRO A 458 -7.03 25.21 21.09
CA PRO A 458 -8.06 24.56 21.92
C PRO A 458 -8.57 23.29 21.28
N ASP A 459 -8.77 22.27 22.09
CA ASP A 459 -9.40 20.98 21.68
C ASP A 459 -8.71 20.21 20.55
N LEU A 460 -7.47 20.58 20.15
CA LEU A 460 -6.76 19.97 19.01
C LEU A 460 -6.65 18.43 19.11
N GLN A 461 -6.58 17.89 20.33
CA GLN A 461 -6.49 16.46 20.58
C GLN A 461 -7.85 15.75 20.72
N SER A 462 -8.95 16.50 20.88
CA SER A 462 -10.31 15.97 21.08
C SER A 462 -11.26 16.23 19.91
N CYS A 463 -10.88 17.12 18.97
CA CYS A 463 -11.56 17.36 17.71
C CYS A 463 -10.78 16.73 16.56
N ARG A 464 -11.35 16.76 15.35
CA ARG A 464 -10.61 16.47 14.13
C ARG A 464 -10.11 17.75 13.48
N SER A 465 -9.06 17.60 12.70
CA SER A 465 -8.48 18.62 11.85
C SER A 465 -8.56 18.24 10.39
N ASP A 466 -8.46 19.21 9.50
CA ASP A 466 -8.37 19.02 8.06
C ASP A 466 -7.11 19.71 7.54
N PHE A 467 -6.65 19.31 6.35
CA PHE A 467 -5.50 19.87 5.65
C PHE A 467 -5.91 20.17 4.23
N TYR A 468 -5.78 21.45 3.82
CA TYR A 468 -6.17 21.86 2.49
C TYR A 468 -5.04 21.59 1.49
N GLU A 469 -5.32 20.77 0.47
CA GLU A 469 -4.43 20.38 -0.65
C GLU A 469 -2.96 20.08 -0.26
N SER A 470 -2.72 19.80 1.01
CA SER A 470 -1.38 19.62 1.59
C SER A 470 -0.83 18.20 1.40
N LEU A 471 0.40 17.97 1.88
CA LEU A 471 1.07 16.67 1.87
C LEU A 471 0.23 15.59 2.55
N ASP A 472 0.05 14.46 1.89
CA ASP A 472 -0.63 13.28 2.44
C ASP A 472 -0.10 12.90 3.83
N ASN A 473 -1.00 12.58 4.75
CA ASN A 473 -0.68 12.16 6.12
C ASN A 473 -0.03 13.24 7.01
N SER A 474 -0.18 14.53 6.70
CA SER A 474 0.30 15.60 7.58
C SER A 474 -0.26 15.48 8.99
N ALA A 475 -1.56 15.20 9.14
CA ALA A 475 -2.17 14.94 10.44
C ALA A 475 -1.51 13.77 11.21
N MET A 476 -1.13 12.70 10.50
CA MET A 476 -0.45 11.55 11.12
C MET A 476 0.99 11.90 11.56
N PHE A 477 1.67 12.79 10.83
CA PHE A 477 2.97 13.31 11.26
C PHE A 477 2.87 14.16 12.53
N TRP A 478 1.77 14.90 12.67
CA TRP A 478 1.51 15.77 13.81
C TRP A 478 0.81 15.06 14.98
N GLU A 479 0.43 13.81 14.78
CA GLU A 479 -0.28 12.99 15.78
C GLU A 479 -1.58 13.63 16.26
N ILE A 480 -2.36 14.17 15.31
CA ILE A 480 -3.69 14.76 15.54
C ILE A 480 -4.76 14.00 14.74
N PRO A 481 -5.99 13.88 15.27
CA PRO A 481 -7.10 13.28 14.54
C PRO A 481 -7.47 14.07 13.29
N SER A 482 -7.83 13.39 12.19
CA SER A 482 -8.19 14.02 10.92
C SER A 482 -9.28 13.25 10.19
N ILE A 483 -9.80 13.85 9.12
CA ILE A 483 -10.69 13.21 8.14
C ILE A 483 -9.93 12.75 6.88
N GLN A 484 -8.63 12.94 6.84
CA GLN A 484 -7.78 12.58 5.70
C GLN A 484 -6.74 11.54 6.10
N ALA A 485 -6.53 10.58 5.24
CA ALA A 485 -5.38 9.67 5.35
C ALA A 485 -5.05 9.01 4.02
N PHE A 486 -3.78 8.91 3.69
CA PHE A 486 -3.28 8.01 2.65
C PHE A 486 -2.92 6.66 3.29
N HIS A 487 -3.96 5.84 3.54
CA HIS A 487 -3.87 4.54 4.17
C HIS A 487 -4.81 3.55 3.49
N SER A 488 -4.27 2.49 2.88
CA SER A 488 -5.04 1.59 2.01
C SER A 488 -5.99 0.64 2.76
N ILE A 489 -5.80 0.47 4.07
CA ILE A 489 -6.58 -0.47 4.88
C ILE A 489 -7.22 0.28 6.04
N VAL A 490 -8.51 0.54 5.90
CA VAL A 490 -9.37 1.18 6.89
C VAL A 490 -10.64 0.33 7.07
N PRO A 491 -11.45 0.56 8.11
CA PRO A 491 -12.74 -0.11 8.29
C PRO A 491 -13.65 0.01 7.07
N GLY A 492 -14.39 -1.04 6.76
CA GLY A 492 -15.37 -1.01 5.67
C GLY A 492 -16.42 0.08 5.83
N SER A 493 -16.79 0.40 7.06
CA SER A 493 -17.71 1.48 7.39
C SER A 493 -17.22 2.87 6.95
N VAL A 494 -15.90 3.13 7.00
CA VAL A 494 -15.31 4.36 6.47
C VAL A 494 -15.44 4.42 4.95
N MET A 495 -15.19 3.30 4.28
CA MET A 495 -15.31 3.22 2.81
C MET A 495 -16.75 3.42 2.35
N GLU A 496 -17.71 2.75 3.01
CA GLU A 496 -19.14 2.89 2.69
C GLU A 496 -19.66 4.30 2.96
N PHE A 497 -19.18 4.95 4.02
CA PHE A 497 -19.56 6.31 4.33
C PHE A 497 -19.11 7.28 3.25
N TYR A 498 -17.84 7.28 2.88
CA TYR A 498 -17.33 8.17 1.83
C TYR A 498 -17.97 7.88 0.46
N ASP A 499 -18.14 6.61 0.09
CA ASP A 499 -18.85 6.21 -1.13
C ASP A 499 -20.29 6.75 -1.15
N SER A 500 -20.98 6.72 -0.01
CA SER A 500 -22.38 7.17 0.08
C SER A 500 -22.57 8.67 -0.18
N ILE A 501 -21.53 9.47 -0.07
CA ILE A 501 -21.54 10.92 -0.34
C ILE A 501 -20.76 11.32 -1.60
N GLY A 502 -20.31 10.34 -2.39
CA GLY A 502 -19.60 10.56 -3.64
C GLY A 502 -18.13 10.97 -3.49
N VAL A 503 -17.56 10.83 -2.29
CA VAL A 503 -16.12 11.06 -2.05
C VAL A 503 -15.34 9.78 -2.38
N PRO A 504 -14.45 9.80 -3.38
CA PRO A 504 -13.65 8.62 -3.71
C PRO A 504 -12.79 8.17 -2.53
N ARG A 505 -12.91 6.88 -2.17
CA ARG A 505 -12.11 6.27 -1.10
C ARG A 505 -11.53 4.93 -1.56
N ASP A 506 -10.39 4.98 -2.26
CA ASP A 506 -9.66 3.78 -2.68
C ASP A 506 -8.44 3.49 -1.79
N VAL A 507 -7.39 4.29 -1.88
CA VAL A 507 -6.16 4.21 -1.06
C VAL A 507 -6.01 5.38 -0.10
N ALA A 508 -6.81 6.42 -0.29
CA ALA A 508 -6.75 7.65 0.50
C ALA A 508 -8.13 8.28 0.63
N SER A 509 -8.35 9.03 1.71
CA SER A 509 -9.45 9.96 1.89
C SER A 509 -8.92 11.36 1.65
N ARG A 510 -9.48 12.09 0.69
CA ARG A 510 -9.12 13.47 0.35
C ARG A 510 -10.38 14.24 -0.04
N PRO A 511 -11.29 14.50 0.93
CA PRO A 511 -12.53 15.23 0.60
C PRO A 511 -12.20 16.66 0.18
N LYS A 512 -12.68 17.06 -1.00
CA LYS A 512 -12.49 18.40 -1.56
C LYS A 512 -13.30 19.46 -0.80
N ALA A 513 -13.00 20.75 -1.03
CA ALA A 513 -13.67 21.87 -0.37
C ALA A 513 -15.19 21.89 -0.59
N ALA A 514 -15.67 21.40 -1.73
CA ALA A 514 -17.10 21.27 -2.00
C ALA A 514 -17.87 20.50 -0.92
N HIS A 515 -17.25 19.54 -0.26
CA HIS A 515 -17.84 18.71 0.81
C HIS A 515 -17.76 19.40 2.19
N TYR A 516 -18.16 20.66 2.30
CA TYR A 516 -18.00 21.42 3.53
C TYR A 516 -18.88 20.94 4.69
N ALA A 517 -20.06 20.36 4.42
CA ALA A 517 -20.95 19.83 5.45
C ALA A 517 -20.34 18.61 6.17
N LEU A 518 -19.52 17.83 5.49
CA LEU A 518 -18.75 16.72 6.05
C LEU A 518 -17.91 17.18 7.25
N ARG A 519 -17.28 18.36 7.18
CA ARG A 519 -16.43 18.88 8.23
C ARG A 519 -17.18 19.10 9.54
N ALA A 520 -18.40 19.64 9.45
CA ALA A 520 -19.26 19.82 10.62
C ALA A 520 -19.73 18.46 11.19
N LEU A 521 -20.21 17.56 10.34
CA LEU A 521 -20.70 16.22 10.73
C LEU A 521 -19.59 15.40 11.42
N THR A 522 -18.35 15.53 10.98
CA THR A 522 -17.22 14.76 11.50
C THR A 522 -16.39 15.48 12.56
N SER A 523 -16.92 16.58 13.11
CA SER A 523 -16.31 17.34 14.21
C SER A 523 -14.93 17.91 13.86
N VAL A 524 -14.78 18.48 12.66
CA VAL A 524 -13.57 19.19 12.26
C VAL A 524 -13.64 20.62 12.77
N HIS A 525 -12.69 21.01 13.63
CA HIS A 525 -12.60 22.34 14.23
C HIS A 525 -11.58 23.22 13.54
N TRP A 526 -10.44 22.63 13.14
CA TRP A 526 -9.29 23.35 12.60
C TRP A 526 -8.97 22.86 11.19
N LEU A 527 -8.54 23.79 10.33
CA LEU A 527 -7.98 23.49 9.02
C LEU A 527 -6.62 24.18 8.92
N PHE A 528 -5.68 23.44 8.35
CA PHE A 528 -4.31 23.88 8.08
C PHE A 528 -4.09 23.95 6.58
N ASP A 529 -3.66 25.12 6.10
CA ASP A 529 -3.36 25.41 4.71
C ASP A 529 -1.86 25.72 4.60
N ASP A 530 -1.14 24.97 3.77
CA ASP A 530 0.31 25.13 3.59
C ASP A 530 0.59 26.41 2.80
N ASP A 531 1.23 27.39 3.39
CA ASP A 531 1.52 28.69 2.76
C ASP A 531 2.67 28.63 1.72
N HIS A 532 3.18 27.43 1.39
CA HIS A 532 4.29 27.22 0.47
C HIS A 532 3.89 26.55 -0.86
N ASP A 533 2.63 26.23 -1.04
CA ASP A 533 2.11 25.79 -2.33
C ASP A 533 1.27 26.90 -3.00
N ASP A 534 0.85 26.65 -4.23
CA ASP A 534 0.08 27.64 -5.01
C ASP A 534 -1.45 27.45 -4.86
N ASP A 535 -1.88 26.47 -4.04
CA ASP A 535 -3.28 26.12 -3.83
C ASP A 535 -3.76 26.65 -2.46
N TYR A 536 -4.22 27.90 -2.42
CA TYR A 536 -4.63 28.54 -1.17
C TYR A 536 -6.09 28.27 -0.81
N PHE A 537 -6.34 28.09 0.50
CA PHE A 537 -7.70 28.03 1.05
C PHE A 537 -8.39 29.39 1.05
N ALA A 538 -7.63 30.48 1.15
CA ALA A 538 -8.12 31.82 0.93
C ALA A 538 -8.34 32.11 -0.56
N GLY A 539 -9.48 32.71 -0.92
CA GLY A 539 -9.72 33.22 -2.26
C GLY A 539 -8.96 34.55 -2.49
N GLU A 540 -9.68 35.63 -2.80
CA GLU A 540 -9.04 36.94 -3.03
C GLU A 540 -8.50 37.57 -1.75
N SER A 541 -8.96 37.14 -0.57
CA SER A 541 -8.51 37.64 0.74
C SER A 541 -8.74 36.64 1.85
N LEU A 542 -8.15 36.88 3.03
CA LEU A 542 -8.36 36.05 4.22
C LEU A 542 -9.82 36.08 4.76
N ASP A 543 -10.66 36.98 4.25
CA ASP A 543 -12.09 37.02 4.56
C ASP A 543 -12.94 36.21 3.56
N ASP A 544 -12.31 35.62 2.53
CA ASP A 544 -12.95 34.84 1.48
C ASP A 544 -12.43 33.38 1.46
N PRO A 545 -12.88 32.54 2.42
CA PRO A 545 -12.45 31.14 2.50
C PRO A 545 -13.12 30.27 1.42
N ALA A 546 -12.42 29.25 0.93
CA ALA A 546 -12.94 28.30 -0.07
C ALA A 546 -14.16 27.46 0.41
N MET A 547 -14.46 27.48 1.70
CA MET A 547 -15.64 26.84 2.29
C MET A 547 -16.41 27.82 3.17
N PRO A 548 -17.77 27.77 3.19
CA PRO A 548 -18.57 28.63 4.03
C PRO A 548 -18.36 28.34 5.53
N GLY A 549 -18.46 29.41 6.35
CA GLY A 549 -18.39 29.27 7.81
C GLY A 549 -17.00 29.14 8.40
N TRP A 550 -15.94 29.34 7.63
CA TRP A 550 -14.57 29.38 8.14
C TRP A 550 -14.09 30.81 8.45
N ALA A 551 -13.17 30.95 9.36
CA ALA A 551 -12.52 32.22 9.69
C ALA A 551 -11.02 32.02 9.87
N TYR A 552 -10.24 32.93 9.32
CA TYR A 552 -8.82 32.95 9.56
C TYR A 552 -8.52 33.16 11.04
N TYR A 553 -7.64 32.35 11.58
CA TYR A 553 -7.26 32.38 13.00
C TYR A 553 -5.84 32.89 13.21
N GLY A 554 -4.90 32.57 12.33
CA GLY A 554 -3.51 32.96 12.40
C GLY A 554 -2.61 32.07 11.54
N ASN A 555 -1.31 32.32 11.61
CA ASN A 555 -0.30 31.48 10.93
C ASN A 555 0.69 30.93 11.96
N ALA A 556 1.07 29.68 11.79
CA ALA A 556 2.11 29.04 12.58
C ALA A 556 2.89 28.02 11.76
N ASN A 557 4.22 28.05 11.83
CA ASN A 557 5.14 27.10 11.21
C ASN A 557 4.98 26.96 9.67
N GLY A 558 4.48 28.01 8.99
CA GLY A 558 4.24 27.99 7.55
C GLY A 558 2.89 27.37 7.17
N PHE A 559 1.93 27.38 8.10
CA PHE A 559 0.55 27.00 7.83
C PHE A 559 -0.39 28.13 8.25
N ASP A 560 -1.28 28.52 7.36
CA ASP A 560 -2.43 29.33 7.70
C ASP A 560 -3.46 28.47 8.42
N ILE A 561 -3.91 28.93 9.57
CA ILE A 561 -4.81 28.22 10.46
C ILE A 561 -6.20 28.83 10.36
N TRP A 562 -7.17 27.99 10.07
CA TRP A 562 -8.57 28.37 9.91
C TRP A 562 -9.44 27.70 10.94
N LYS A 563 -10.39 28.44 11.49
CA LYS A 563 -11.35 27.97 12.48
C LYS A 563 -12.73 27.78 11.88
N ASN A 564 -13.31 26.60 12.08
CA ASN A 564 -14.68 26.29 11.65
C ASN A 564 -15.72 26.91 12.60
N LYS A 565 -16.50 27.87 12.14
CA LYS A 565 -17.62 28.47 12.90
C LYS A 565 -18.79 27.49 13.03
N ASN A 566 -18.89 26.52 12.11
CA ASN A 566 -19.92 25.49 12.06
C ASN A 566 -19.47 24.19 12.75
N TYR A 567 -18.40 24.23 13.53
CA TYR A 567 -17.92 23.11 14.32
C TYR A 567 -18.98 22.59 15.28
N ILE A 568 -19.16 21.27 15.28
CA ILE A 568 -20.02 20.53 16.21
C ILE A 568 -19.10 19.63 17.06
N PRO A 569 -19.11 19.74 18.40
CA PRO A 569 -18.36 18.82 19.26
C PRO A 569 -18.73 17.35 19.01
N MET A 570 -17.79 16.45 19.20
CA MET A 570 -18.01 15.02 19.04
C MET A 570 -19.08 14.53 20.01
N GLY A 571 -20.07 13.78 19.49
CA GLY A 571 -21.20 13.29 20.24
C GLY A 571 -22.34 14.33 20.31
N PHE A 572 -23.45 14.07 19.58
CA PHE A 572 -24.62 14.94 19.59
C PHE A 572 -25.90 14.15 19.30
N THR A 573 -27.06 14.77 19.55
CA THR A 573 -28.35 14.10 19.40
C THR A 573 -29.14 14.59 18.20
N TYR A 574 -30.09 13.76 17.76
CA TYR A 574 -31.07 14.07 16.73
C TYR A 574 -32.49 14.01 17.26
N ASP A 575 -33.39 14.74 16.60
CA ASP A 575 -34.85 14.63 16.74
C ASP A 575 -35.49 13.85 15.58
N TYR A 576 -34.80 13.81 14.43
CA TYR A 576 -35.31 13.22 13.20
C TYR A 576 -34.40 12.09 12.69
N TYR A 577 -35.03 11.15 11.98
CA TYR A 577 -34.36 10.14 11.18
C TYR A 577 -34.76 10.19 9.72
N LEU A 578 -33.91 9.69 8.85
CA LEU A 578 -34.21 9.29 7.48
C LEU A 578 -34.05 7.78 7.35
N SER A 579 -34.96 7.13 6.62
CA SER A 579 -34.74 5.74 6.23
C SER A 579 -33.57 5.64 5.26
N ARG A 580 -32.89 4.51 5.21
CA ARG A 580 -31.81 4.26 4.24
C ARG A 580 -32.29 4.44 2.80
N SER A 581 -33.56 4.05 2.52
CA SER A 581 -34.17 4.22 1.18
C SER A 581 -34.37 5.67 0.82
N ASP A 582 -34.90 6.51 1.73
CA ASP A 582 -35.08 7.94 1.49
C ASP A 582 -33.76 8.67 1.35
N PHE A 583 -32.76 8.32 2.17
CA PHE A 583 -31.40 8.84 2.05
C PHE A 583 -30.80 8.53 0.66
N ASN A 584 -30.93 7.30 0.18
CA ASN A 584 -30.42 6.91 -1.11
C ASN A 584 -31.16 7.58 -2.29
N ALA A 585 -32.41 8.05 -2.08
CA ALA A 585 -33.15 8.82 -3.06
C ALA A 585 -32.67 10.29 -3.18
N LEU A 586 -31.93 10.79 -2.18
CA LEU A 586 -31.30 12.12 -2.25
C LEU A 586 -30.14 12.11 -3.24
N SER A 587 -29.81 13.29 -3.78
CA SER A 587 -28.67 13.43 -4.68
C SER A 587 -27.37 13.10 -3.94
N GLU A 588 -26.62 12.19 -4.54
CA GLU A 588 -25.22 11.91 -4.20
C GLU A 588 -24.35 13.03 -4.73
N GLY A 589 -23.33 13.41 -3.99
CA GLY A 589 -22.29 14.29 -4.51
C GLY A 589 -21.35 13.56 -5.47
N ASP A 590 -20.37 14.27 -5.96
CA ASP A 590 -19.21 13.70 -6.65
C ASP A 590 -17.92 14.32 -6.07
N GLU A 591 -16.78 13.98 -6.60
CA GLU A 591 -15.49 14.48 -6.10
C GLU A 591 -15.43 16.02 -5.96
N ASN A 592 -16.17 16.76 -6.80
CA ASN A 592 -16.10 18.21 -6.90
C ASN A 592 -17.42 18.92 -6.52
N SER A 593 -18.46 18.18 -6.16
CA SER A 593 -19.76 18.75 -5.83
C SER A 593 -20.45 18.02 -4.69
N MET A 594 -20.92 18.76 -3.70
CA MET A 594 -21.70 18.21 -2.58
C MET A 594 -23.15 17.95 -3.03
N GLY A 595 -23.62 16.73 -2.75
CA GLY A 595 -25.03 16.37 -2.92
C GLY A 595 -25.89 16.76 -1.71
N SER A 596 -27.16 16.42 -1.77
CA SER A 596 -28.11 16.65 -0.65
C SER A 596 -27.91 15.66 0.51
N ARG A 597 -27.16 14.56 0.32
CA ARG A 597 -26.95 13.52 1.33
C ARG A 597 -26.16 14.03 2.53
N GLU A 598 -25.12 14.83 2.33
CA GLU A 598 -24.31 15.37 3.42
C GLU A 598 -25.08 16.29 4.37
N PRO A 599 -25.73 17.38 3.88
CA PRO A 599 -26.51 18.24 4.75
C PRO A 599 -27.72 17.50 5.37
N ALA A 600 -28.27 16.49 4.68
CA ALA A 600 -29.33 15.66 5.26
C ALA A 600 -28.86 14.91 6.51
N MET A 601 -27.62 14.41 6.53
CA MET A 601 -27.03 13.74 7.70
C MET A 601 -26.80 14.67 8.90
N LEU A 602 -26.71 15.98 8.70
CA LEU A 602 -26.69 16.94 9.80
C LEU A 602 -28.08 17.16 10.39
N ARG A 603 -29.13 17.08 9.60
CA ARG A 603 -30.52 17.32 10.01
C ARG A 603 -31.16 16.10 10.62
N ALA A 604 -30.87 14.90 10.08
CA ALA A 604 -31.47 13.65 10.49
C ALA A 604 -30.43 12.51 10.52
N VAL A 605 -30.52 11.62 11.48
CA VAL A 605 -29.72 10.39 11.48
C VAL A 605 -30.24 9.41 10.43
N VAL A 606 -29.38 8.77 9.68
CA VAL A 606 -29.79 7.75 8.69
C VAL A 606 -29.85 6.38 9.37
N LEU A 607 -30.99 5.71 9.25
CA LEU A 607 -31.27 4.45 9.91
C LEU A 607 -31.66 3.35 8.92
N GLU A 608 -31.26 2.13 9.20
CA GLU A 608 -31.76 0.91 8.56
C GLU A 608 -33.15 0.53 9.14
N ASP A 609 -33.96 -0.18 8.36
CA ASP A 609 -35.33 -0.53 8.74
C ASP A 609 -35.46 -1.24 10.10
N ASP A 610 -34.53 -2.10 10.45
CA ASP A 610 -34.49 -2.81 11.73
C ASP A 610 -34.21 -1.87 12.90
N THR A 611 -33.33 -0.90 12.70
CA THR A 611 -33.00 0.13 13.68
C THR A 611 -34.16 1.12 13.86
N ILE A 612 -34.86 1.48 12.79
CA ILE A 612 -36.07 2.32 12.86
C ILE A 612 -37.12 1.68 13.79
N ARG A 613 -37.36 0.36 13.66
CA ARG A 613 -38.32 -0.35 14.51
C ARG A 613 -37.95 -0.32 15.99
N ARG A 614 -36.66 -0.41 16.32
CA ARG A 614 -36.16 -0.34 17.71
C ARG A 614 -36.22 1.07 18.29
N LEU A 615 -35.95 2.08 17.45
CA LEU A 615 -35.84 3.48 17.88
C LEU A 615 -37.07 4.34 17.60
N SER A 616 -38.15 3.77 17.10
CA SER A 616 -39.39 4.48 16.69
C SER A 616 -40.03 5.36 17.77
N GLY A 617 -39.75 5.11 19.04
CA GLY A 617 -40.20 5.93 20.16
C GLY A 617 -39.31 7.14 20.48
N LEU A 618 -38.09 7.19 19.95
CA LEU A 618 -37.10 8.21 20.30
C LEU A 618 -36.98 9.30 19.21
N LEU A 619 -37.23 8.97 17.95
CA LEU A 619 -37.01 9.81 16.79
C LEU A 619 -38.26 9.92 15.93
N GLN A 620 -38.44 11.03 15.26
CA GLN A 620 -39.50 11.24 14.26
C GLN A 620 -38.90 11.11 12.85
N GLU A 621 -39.68 10.64 11.89
CA GLU A 621 -39.29 10.68 10.49
C GLU A 621 -39.15 12.13 10.03
N LEU A 622 -38.12 12.43 9.25
CA LEU A 622 -37.89 13.77 8.70
C LEU A 622 -39.02 14.10 7.69
N PRO A 623 -39.87 15.11 7.97
CA PRO A 623 -40.93 15.50 7.07
C PRO A 623 -40.43 15.96 5.70
N GLU A 624 -41.18 15.71 4.64
CA GLU A 624 -40.82 16.07 3.25
C GLU A 624 -40.59 17.57 3.07
N ASP A 625 -41.35 18.41 3.74
CA ASP A 625 -41.22 19.88 3.68
C ASP A 625 -39.91 20.38 4.32
N ARG A 626 -39.25 19.55 5.12
CA ARG A 626 -37.93 19.81 5.72
C ARG A 626 -36.76 19.19 4.94
N ARG A 627 -37.00 18.58 3.79
CA ARG A 627 -35.93 17.95 2.97
C ARG A 627 -35.32 18.94 1.96
N ASN A 628 -35.50 20.25 2.15
CA ASN A 628 -34.80 21.27 1.37
C ASN A 628 -33.52 21.70 2.11
N PHE A 629 -32.36 21.54 1.44
CA PHE A 629 -31.04 21.77 2.02
C PHE A 629 -30.37 22.96 1.34
N THR A 630 -30.20 24.04 2.08
CA THR A 630 -29.57 25.30 1.64
C THR A 630 -28.40 25.61 2.58
N GLU A 631 -27.54 26.55 2.22
CA GLU A 631 -26.44 27.00 3.08
C GLU A 631 -26.96 27.59 4.41
N GLU A 632 -28.02 28.40 4.38
CA GLU A 632 -28.65 28.92 5.58
C GLU A 632 -29.19 27.80 6.50
N SER A 633 -29.83 26.78 5.92
CA SER A 633 -30.29 25.63 6.67
C SER A 633 -29.16 24.79 7.22
N PHE A 634 -28.01 24.72 6.52
CA PHE A 634 -26.81 24.03 6.98
C PHE A 634 -26.26 24.71 8.27
N GLU A 635 -26.14 26.04 8.26
CA GLU A 635 -25.66 26.78 9.45
C GLU A 635 -26.60 26.58 10.64
N GLN A 636 -27.93 26.59 10.40
CA GLN A 636 -28.93 26.32 11.45
C GLN A 636 -28.84 24.87 11.96
N ASP A 637 -28.71 23.88 11.09
CA ASP A 637 -28.55 22.47 11.50
C ASP A 637 -27.28 22.29 12.34
N CYS A 638 -26.18 22.95 11.99
CA CYS A 638 -24.95 22.94 12.79
C CYS A 638 -25.15 23.58 14.17
N ALA A 639 -25.87 24.70 14.25
CA ALA A 639 -26.19 25.35 15.51
C ALA A 639 -27.08 24.47 16.41
N ASP A 640 -28.11 23.82 15.84
CA ASP A 640 -28.99 22.90 16.55
C ASP A 640 -28.24 21.68 17.10
N ARG A 641 -27.32 21.08 16.31
CA ARG A 641 -26.48 19.96 16.77
C ARG A 641 -25.54 20.40 17.89
N ARG A 642 -24.95 21.58 17.79
CA ARG A 642 -24.04 22.13 18.81
C ARG A 642 -24.72 22.32 20.16
N LEU A 643 -25.97 22.79 20.16
CA LEU A 643 -26.75 22.95 21.40
C LEU A 643 -27.02 21.63 22.11
N ASN A 644 -27.04 20.54 21.36
CA ASN A 644 -27.37 19.20 21.85
C ASN A 644 -26.15 18.24 21.76
N ALA A 645 -24.94 18.81 21.82
CA ALA A 645 -23.70 18.05 21.79
C ALA A 645 -23.20 17.68 23.20
N CYS A 646 -22.25 16.76 23.25
CA CYS A 646 -21.54 16.40 24.47
C CYS A 646 -20.81 17.61 25.07
N THR A 647 -20.83 17.71 26.38
CA THR A 647 -20.12 18.75 27.14
C THR A 647 -18.64 18.44 27.31
N SER A 648 -18.28 17.16 27.22
CA SER A 648 -16.90 16.71 27.16
C SER A 648 -16.76 15.48 26.26
N PHE A 649 -15.61 15.35 25.63
CA PHE A 649 -15.23 14.18 24.84
C PHE A 649 -13.70 13.99 24.95
N ALA A 650 -13.27 12.76 25.18
CA ALA A 650 -11.84 12.44 25.23
C ALA A 650 -11.58 11.05 24.68
N TYR A 651 -10.59 10.93 23.83
CA TYR A 651 -10.08 9.64 23.36
C TYR A 651 -9.33 8.92 24.50
N THR A 652 -9.48 7.62 24.55
CA THR A 652 -8.77 6.73 25.47
C THR A 652 -7.96 5.68 24.70
N ASN A 653 -7.15 4.90 25.40
CA ASN A 653 -6.37 3.82 24.78
C ASN A 653 -7.22 2.69 24.19
N THR A 654 -8.47 2.57 24.61
CA THR A 654 -9.36 1.49 24.19
C THR A 654 -10.61 1.99 23.46
N GLY A 655 -10.79 3.32 23.37
CA GLY A 655 -11.97 3.90 22.76
C GLY A 655 -12.07 5.40 23.05
N PHE A 656 -13.18 5.83 23.63
CA PHE A 656 -13.40 7.21 24.05
C PHE A 656 -14.37 7.28 25.23
N THR A 657 -14.36 8.43 25.90
CA THR A 657 -15.35 8.78 26.92
C THR A 657 -16.03 10.08 26.54
N ALA A 658 -17.30 10.20 26.82
CA ALA A 658 -18.08 11.42 26.59
C ALA A 658 -19.06 11.70 27.73
N GLU A 659 -19.42 12.96 27.91
CA GLU A 659 -20.43 13.39 28.87
C GLU A 659 -21.47 14.26 28.16
N ILE A 660 -22.76 13.99 28.35
CA ILE A 660 -23.84 14.71 27.70
C ILE A 660 -24.97 15.02 28.72
N ASN A 661 -25.64 16.16 28.52
CA ASN A 661 -26.88 16.47 29.23
C ASN A 661 -28.07 16.16 28.34
N THR A 662 -29.05 15.39 28.87
CA THR A 662 -30.22 14.97 28.11
C THR A 662 -31.50 15.33 28.87
N ASP A 663 -32.48 15.95 28.20
CA ASP A 663 -33.79 16.33 28.72
C ASP A 663 -34.77 15.15 28.77
N ARG A 664 -34.52 14.15 27.97
CA ARG A 664 -35.27 12.87 27.83
C ARG A 664 -34.32 11.78 27.35
N GLU A 665 -34.80 10.60 27.16
CA GLU A 665 -34.05 9.55 26.49
C GLU A 665 -33.72 9.98 25.04
N ARG A 666 -32.45 9.89 24.64
CA ARG A 666 -31.92 10.40 23.35
C ARG A 666 -30.98 9.39 22.71
N LEU A 667 -31.00 9.34 21.38
CA LEU A 667 -29.94 8.70 20.61
C LEU A 667 -28.76 9.66 20.46
N VAL A 668 -27.61 9.30 20.99
CA VAL A 668 -26.36 10.08 20.91
C VAL A 668 -25.49 9.50 19.78
N PHE A 669 -25.27 10.29 18.78
CA PHE A 669 -24.46 9.96 17.60
C PHE A 669 -23.01 10.32 17.83
N PHE A 670 -22.10 9.45 17.37
CA PHE A 670 -20.67 9.70 17.31
C PHE A 670 -20.17 9.43 15.90
N SER A 671 -19.48 10.40 15.27
CA SER A 671 -18.84 10.20 13.95
C SER A 671 -17.58 9.34 14.05
N VAL A 672 -17.65 8.24 14.82
CA VAL A 672 -16.61 7.22 14.96
C VAL A 672 -17.07 5.99 14.16
N PRO A 673 -16.20 5.44 13.28
CA PRO A 673 -16.57 4.32 12.42
C PRO A 673 -17.00 3.08 13.21
N TYR A 674 -18.10 2.48 12.78
CA TYR A 674 -18.62 1.25 13.39
C TYR A 674 -17.79 0.03 13.00
N GLU A 675 -17.39 -0.75 13.98
CA GLU A 675 -16.89 -2.12 13.83
C GLU A 675 -17.51 -3.05 14.88
N ALA A 676 -17.69 -4.31 14.57
CA ALA A 676 -18.35 -5.28 15.41
C ALA A 676 -17.64 -5.57 16.76
N GLY A 677 -16.39 -5.13 16.90
CA GLY A 677 -15.61 -5.30 18.12
C GLY A 677 -15.85 -4.24 19.21
N TRP A 678 -16.63 -3.20 18.91
CA TRP A 678 -16.97 -2.16 19.88
C TRP A 678 -17.98 -2.65 20.94
N SER A 679 -17.85 -2.13 22.14
CA SER A 679 -18.83 -2.25 23.22
C SER A 679 -19.01 -0.90 23.89
N ALA A 680 -20.20 -0.61 24.42
CA ALA A 680 -20.49 0.67 25.06
C ALA A 680 -21.10 0.49 26.45
N ARG A 681 -20.88 1.50 27.29
CA ARG A 681 -21.52 1.65 28.58
C ARG A 681 -22.09 3.05 28.70
N VAL A 682 -23.29 3.14 29.31
CA VAL A 682 -23.89 4.42 29.65
C VAL A 682 -24.13 4.41 31.18
N ASN A 683 -23.54 5.36 31.89
CA ASN A 683 -23.50 5.41 33.36
C ASN A 683 -23.01 4.10 34.00
N GLY A 684 -22.04 3.43 33.33
CA GLY A 684 -21.46 2.16 33.77
C GLY A 684 -22.25 0.91 33.36
N GLU A 685 -23.48 1.03 32.88
CA GLU A 685 -24.32 -0.08 32.44
C GLU A 685 -24.06 -0.38 30.95
N PRO A 686 -23.92 -1.65 30.54
CA PRO A 686 -23.71 -2.01 29.15
C PRO A 686 -24.95 -1.69 28.31
N VAL A 687 -24.70 -1.12 27.09
CA VAL A 687 -25.75 -0.77 26.13
C VAL A 687 -25.37 -1.26 24.74
N ASP A 688 -26.39 -1.46 23.89
CA ASP A 688 -26.16 -1.80 22.49
C ASP A 688 -25.69 -0.58 21.71
N ILE A 689 -24.77 -0.81 20.75
CA ILE A 689 -24.31 0.18 19.80
C ILE A 689 -25.12 0.03 18.52
N GLU A 690 -25.79 1.09 18.11
CA GLU A 690 -26.51 1.15 16.85
C GLU A 690 -25.56 1.63 15.73
N ARG A 691 -25.57 0.91 14.61
CA ARG A 691 -24.93 1.38 13.39
C ARG A 691 -25.87 2.34 12.68
N VAL A 692 -25.42 3.59 12.52
CA VAL A 692 -26.23 4.68 11.96
C VAL A 692 -25.44 5.48 10.93
N THR A 693 -26.14 6.33 10.19
CA THR A 693 -25.53 7.26 9.21
C THR A 693 -24.47 6.54 8.36
N VAL A 694 -24.91 5.43 7.75
CA VAL A 694 -24.13 4.53 6.87
C VAL A 694 -23.00 3.77 7.58
N GLY A 695 -22.11 4.44 8.30
CA GLY A 695 -20.90 3.83 8.82
C GLY A 695 -20.52 4.22 10.24
N PHE A 696 -21.32 5.00 10.95
CA PHE A 696 -21.01 5.51 12.28
C PHE A 696 -21.77 4.82 13.41
N MET A 697 -21.48 5.22 14.65
CA MET A 697 -22.04 4.65 15.85
C MET A 697 -23.00 5.59 16.56
N ALA A 698 -23.99 5.02 17.24
CA ALA A 698 -24.81 5.73 18.19
C ALA A 698 -25.17 4.83 19.37
N VAL A 699 -25.45 5.44 20.51
CA VAL A 699 -25.96 4.77 21.71
C VAL A 699 -27.17 5.49 22.28
N VAL A 700 -28.06 4.78 22.99
CA VAL A 700 -29.20 5.38 23.65
C VAL A 700 -28.77 5.83 25.06
N ALA A 701 -28.91 7.13 25.33
CA ALA A 701 -28.62 7.73 26.61
C ALA A 701 -29.93 8.07 27.35
N PRO A 702 -30.08 7.73 28.65
CA PRO A 702 -31.25 8.07 29.45
C PRO A 702 -31.31 9.58 29.73
N ARG A 703 -32.46 10.06 30.22
CA ARG A 703 -32.55 11.44 30.73
C ARG A 703 -31.60 11.61 31.92
N GLY A 704 -30.84 12.71 31.93
CA GLY A 704 -29.94 13.02 33.03
C GLY A 704 -29.03 14.21 32.75
N GLU A 705 -28.48 14.76 33.83
CA GLU A 705 -27.33 15.68 33.77
C GLU A 705 -26.06 14.85 33.86
N LYS A 706 -25.05 15.20 33.03
CA LYS A 706 -23.74 14.54 33.02
C LYS A 706 -23.79 13.02 32.77
N VAL A 707 -24.64 12.59 31.85
CA VAL A 707 -24.70 11.17 31.46
C VAL A 707 -23.34 10.77 30.86
N GLN A 708 -22.73 9.76 31.49
CA GLN A 708 -21.41 9.26 31.08
C GLN A 708 -21.58 8.18 29.99
N ILE A 709 -20.83 8.31 28.92
CA ILE A 709 -20.78 7.34 27.82
C ILE A 709 -19.32 6.90 27.64
N GLU A 710 -19.12 5.59 27.63
CA GLU A 710 -17.81 4.96 27.50
C GLU A 710 -17.84 3.90 26.41
#